data_1bc2e1c5b3a69835efbe33d882019669
#
_entry.id   1bc2e1c5b3a69835efbe33d882019669
#
_cell.length_a   1.000
_cell.length_b   1.000
_cell.length_c   1.000
_cell.angle_alpha   90.00
_cell.angle_beta   90.00
_cell.angle_gamma   90.00
#
_symmetry.space_group_name_H-M   'P 1'
#
loop_
_entity.id
_entity.type
_entity.pdbx_description
1 polymer ?
#
loop_
_entity_poly.entity_id
_entity_poly.type
_entity_poly.pdbx_seq_one_letter_code
_entity_poly.pdbx_strand_id
1 'polypeptide(L)'
;ASIVKLTIANGNYRIVSALEWTNTERIATGEVDENDQPVYEEVVTHPTKAMYATLEGKAMWANIDSTDCRYLWSMTNNAETGLIKMMNIATDGILATCSQSTPATLDKDSKTEMTFEFIRRTEDDKIVVVMKPSTGGGYAFLHCNGHGNGTGNASSIVGWTAEAGASQWILEPVSDEEVAELIDAYAPIKDHELLVGMFEDLIAEAEAAIAQAKDDQYITERSNGLITSTDQFSSPFTDPSEGSFANVLNDEASSYWHSTWQEGDKQNHDHYFQVSFNEPISGNIQCFMRRRNVASDHITNLGVFGTNDDSVLDATTEDGWTNLGSYNLSANASSSQTVYSNIVDYGEGYKYIRFYIDGTTTGRGYGHFATFQLYKLTIDGNTQWSQMGDAATAIDSALVKAKAVDTDEMSDMTEYNELKDALDAFKAILADPSALAAAINANKDITNLVVTGDAPGFWSEGSQASTLATTIQEATAYLKSGAYTQEQLDAYAEAITSGVTDIMAAANPVEEGKWYAIKFDSEANYNAHQWNKAGAVNTALGDLYDNYAAPANIETEGEGESQVSTLQGFSSLEEVTVGQAVRFISDESIEQMDQIAFRFVAQGDSAFVIQHKSGLYLSGAARSTNLTLGLTPALFNVKAAGYGKVVIEARNLKGERYYADAPVYLHAQNAGHSLVTWNNDNVGSSSALYIEPIDESEFDEGEGIAESVIMNAKPNSIIFMCYPTAFSVENAEIYAYQGAITEGEQAHYAFNQIEQAEAGQPVLLVVGDYEQFEADSEDEEPEEINITPLGSSFAKEPLTTGGVHGTYAYEWVDEGTVVVGGGKIGQAGNTLVLAEGKENTDCTRDISANTGYIVYRENILKDASVEDFDMVITTDRPVIVGDTNNDGNVDLADAQTILGLMARDAYDKVCDVNNDTSVDLADYQTVLGIMAQQ
;
A
#
# COMPACT_ATOMS: atom_id res chain seq x y z
N ALA A 1 27.03 17.80 -1.34
CA ALA A 1 27.15 18.94 -0.43
C ALA A 1 27.26 18.39 1.00
N SER A 2 28.27 18.80 1.76
CA SER A 2 28.37 18.39 3.17
C SER A 2 27.34 19.20 3.96
N ILE A 3 26.36 18.54 4.52
CA ILE A 3 25.36 19.13 5.41
C ILE A 3 26.03 19.31 6.78
N VAL A 4 26.07 20.55 7.28
CA VAL A 4 26.63 20.88 8.60
C VAL A 4 25.48 21.31 9.50
N LYS A 5 25.24 20.59 10.59
CA LYS A 5 24.31 21.04 11.63
C LYS A 5 24.84 22.29 12.29
N LEU A 6 23.98 23.29 12.48
CA LEU A 6 24.33 24.56 13.08
C LEU A 6 23.43 24.92 14.25
N THR A 7 24.03 25.59 15.22
CA THR A 7 23.31 26.26 16.29
C THR A 7 23.01 27.69 15.84
N ILE A 8 21.73 28.04 15.74
CA ILE A 8 21.27 29.39 15.48
C ILE A 8 21.28 30.15 16.82
N ALA A 9 21.77 31.39 16.83
CA ALA A 9 21.71 32.21 18.02
C ALA A 9 20.27 32.48 18.45
N ASN A 10 19.99 32.52 19.74
CA ASN A 10 18.71 33.02 20.24
C ASN A 10 18.50 34.45 19.75
N GLY A 11 17.31 34.75 19.34
CA GLY A 11 16.96 36.09 18.82
C GLY A 11 15.75 36.11 17.91
N ASN A 12 15.53 37.25 17.33
CA ASN A 12 14.43 37.49 16.43
C ASN A 12 14.93 37.59 14.98
N TYR A 13 14.16 37.02 14.05
CA TYR A 13 14.58 36.88 12.66
C TYR A 13 13.40 37.13 11.72
N ARG A 14 13.70 37.69 10.54
CA ARG A 14 12.88 37.46 9.32
C ARG A 14 13.42 36.26 8.58
N ILE A 15 12.53 35.42 8.11
CA ILE A 15 12.86 34.20 7.37
C ILE A 15 12.60 34.46 5.89
N VAL A 16 13.66 34.80 5.16
CA VAL A 16 13.59 35.25 3.77
C VAL A 16 13.92 34.09 2.85
N SER A 17 13.16 33.93 1.78
CA SER A 17 13.44 32.89 0.77
C SER A 17 14.76 33.22 0.05
N ALA A 18 15.64 32.22 -0.03
CA ALA A 18 16.89 32.35 -0.76
C ALA A 18 16.72 32.16 -2.29
N LEU A 19 15.53 31.77 -2.72
CA LEU A 19 15.22 31.63 -4.14
C LEU A 19 15.11 33.03 -4.79
N GLU A 20 15.65 33.17 -5.97
CA GLU A 20 15.45 34.39 -6.78
C GLU A 20 14.04 34.37 -7.39
N TRP A 21 13.19 35.27 -6.92
CA TRP A 21 11.81 35.34 -7.37
C TRP A 21 11.67 36.30 -8.55
N THR A 22 10.85 35.97 -9.49
CA THR A 22 10.54 36.78 -10.67
C THR A 22 9.04 36.96 -10.78
N ASN A 23 8.59 38.18 -10.88
CA ASN A 23 7.19 38.50 -11.18
C ASN A 23 7.14 39.25 -12.52
N THR A 24 6.36 38.75 -13.45
CA THR A 24 6.17 39.38 -14.78
C THR A 24 4.73 39.89 -14.84
N GLU A 25 4.60 41.18 -14.93
CA GLU A 25 3.32 41.87 -15.04
C GLU A 25 3.18 42.49 -16.42
N ARG A 26 2.05 42.31 -17.06
CA ARG A 26 1.74 42.96 -18.36
C ARG A 26 0.97 44.23 -18.05
N ILE A 27 1.62 45.40 -18.23
CA ILE A 27 1.04 46.70 -18.00
C ILE A 27 0.66 47.31 -19.34
N ALA A 28 -0.58 47.77 -19.48
CA ALA A 28 -1.01 48.50 -20.66
C ALA A 28 -0.22 49.81 -20.78
N THR A 29 0.45 50.01 -21.89
CA THR A 29 1.25 51.23 -22.16
C THR A 29 0.41 52.46 -22.41
N GLY A 30 -0.89 52.32 -22.60
CA GLY A 30 -1.83 53.34 -23.03
C GLY A 30 -1.83 53.53 -24.53
N GLU A 31 -0.98 52.78 -25.29
CA GLU A 31 -0.96 52.77 -26.73
C GLU A 31 -1.81 51.61 -27.28
N VAL A 32 -2.24 51.75 -28.55
CA VAL A 32 -2.92 50.68 -29.27
C VAL A 32 -2.10 50.29 -30.49
N ASP A 33 -2.16 49.03 -30.90
CA ASP A 33 -1.53 48.55 -32.10
C ASP A 33 -2.32 48.95 -33.37
N GLU A 34 -1.82 48.54 -34.53
CA GLU A 34 -2.45 48.83 -35.82
C GLU A 34 -3.84 48.19 -36.02
N ASN A 35 -4.29 47.37 -35.07
CA ASN A 35 -5.62 46.75 -35.04
C ASN A 35 -6.49 47.27 -33.90
N ASP A 36 -6.16 48.41 -33.32
CA ASP A 36 -6.83 49.03 -32.17
C ASP A 36 -6.80 48.17 -30.89
N GLN A 37 -5.82 47.28 -30.76
CA GLN A 37 -5.67 46.48 -29.53
C GLN A 37 -4.66 47.13 -28.59
N PRO A 38 -4.89 47.10 -27.24
CA PRO A 38 -3.97 47.68 -26.27
C PRO A 38 -2.57 47.04 -26.37
N VAL A 39 -1.54 47.85 -26.44
CA VAL A 39 -0.14 47.43 -26.36
C VAL A 39 0.23 47.27 -24.88
N TYR A 40 0.87 46.17 -24.57
CA TYR A 40 1.32 45.84 -23.23
C TYR A 40 2.84 45.77 -23.20
N GLU A 41 3.39 46.35 -22.14
CA GLU A 41 4.81 46.17 -21.76
C GLU A 41 4.88 45.09 -20.64
N GLU A 42 5.85 44.20 -20.77
CA GLU A 42 6.16 43.23 -19.70
C GLU A 42 7.16 43.84 -18.74
N VAL A 43 6.69 44.12 -17.50
CA VAL A 43 7.54 44.60 -16.43
C VAL A 43 7.95 43.43 -15.57
N VAL A 44 9.24 43.12 -15.52
CA VAL A 44 9.83 42.07 -14.71
C VAL A 44 10.37 42.69 -13.42
N THR A 45 9.90 42.19 -12.29
CA THR A 45 10.38 42.54 -10.96
C THR A 45 10.93 41.34 -10.23
N HIS A 46 11.84 41.58 -9.30
CA HIS A 46 12.44 40.54 -8.46
C HIS A 46 12.08 40.77 -6.99
N PRO A 47 10.87 40.40 -6.56
CA PRO A 47 10.41 40.66 -5.20
C PRO A 47 11.13 39.73 -4.20
N THR A 48 11.41 40.27 -3.01
CA THR A 48 11.86 39.48 -1.88
C THR A 48 10.65 38.80 -1.23
N LYS A 49 10.69 37.48 -1.07
CA LYS A 49 9.65 36.73 -0.39
C LYS A 49 10.10 36.30 0.99
N ALA A 50 9.17 36.26 1.94
CA ALA A 50 9.46 35.82 3.29
C ALA A 50 8.29 35.00 3.88
N MET A 51 8.61 34.23 4.91
CA MET A 51 7.63 33.47 5.66
C MET A 51 6.94 34.34 6.71
N TYR A 52 5.62 34.23 6.77
CA TYR A 52 4.79 34.91 7.78
C TYR A 52 3.76 33.95 8.36
N ALA A 53 3.16 34.32 9.50
CA ALA A 53 2.04 33.57 10.08
C ALA A 53 0.72 34.29 9.80
N THR A 54 -0.31 33.52 9.45
CA THR A 54 -1.68 34.01 9.48
C THR A 54 -2.24 33.97 10.90
N LEU A 55 -3.28 34.76 11.16
CA LEU A 55 -3.96 34.79 12.48
C LEU A 55 -4.60 33.41 12.81
N GLU A 56 -4.97 32.65 11.80
CA GLU A 56 -5.54 31.29 11.94
C GLU A 56 -4.46 30.20 12.22
N GLY A 57 -3.21 30.59 12.43
CA GLY A 57 -2.16 29.64 12.78
C GLY A 57 -1.60 28.82 11.61
N LYS A 58 -1.48 29.42 10.42
CA LYS A 58 -0.83 28.82 9.25
C LYS A 58 0.45 29.55 8.91
N ALA A 59 1.50 28.81 8.53
CA ALA A 59 2.70 29.39 7.96
C ALA A 59 2.52 29.56 6.43
N MET A 60 2.74 30.80 5.97
CA MET A 60 2.56 31.21 4.59
C MET A 60 3.84 31.91 4.09
N TRP A 61 3.96 32.12 2.78
CA TRP A 61 4.98 32.95 2.18
C TRP A 61 4.34 33.98 1.23
N ALA A 62 4.88 35.16 1.20
CA ALA A 62 4.45 36.24 0.31
C ALA A 62 5.60 37.25 0.11
N ASN A 63 5.33 38.35 -0.61
CA ASN A 63 6.23 39.51 -0.61
C ASN A 63 6.44 39.97 0.82
N ILE A 64 7.71 40.18 1.19
CA ILE A 64 8.01 40.67 2.53
C ILE A 64 7.38 42.06 2.76
N ASP A 65 6.72 42.21 3.88
CA ASP A 65 6.32 43.50 4.45
C ASP A 65 7.19 43.72 5.71
N SER A 66 8.14 44.62 5.62
CA SER A 66 9.04 44.92 6.71
C SER A 66 8.37 45.63 7.88
N THR A 67 7.13 46.14 7.70
CA THR A 67 6.36 46.83 8.72
C THR A 67 5.33 45.94 9.41
N ASP A 68 5.19 44.70 8.95
CA ASP A 68 4.24 43.72 9.48
C ASP A 68 4.95 42.72 10.42
N CYS A 69 4.59 42.77 11.69
CA CYS A 69 5.19 41.87 12.70
C CYS A 69 4.83 40.39 12.52
N ARG A 70 3.91 40.00 11.63
CA ARG A 70 3.63 38.60 11.27
C ARG A 70 4.80 37.95 10.53
N TYR A 71 5.73 38.75 9.97
CA TYR A 71 6.96 38.24 9.35
C TYR A 71 8.10 38.02 10.35
N LEU A 72 7.89 38.29 11.66
CA LEU A 72 8.90 38.15 12.70
C LEU A 72 8.78 36.81 13.44
N TRP A 73 9.92 36.17 13.59
CA TRP A 73 10.03 34.88 14.24
C TRP A 73 11.06 34.92 15.35
N SER A 74 10.69 34.45 16.53
CA SER A 74 11.62 34.24 17.65
C SER A 74 12.16 32.84 17.60
N MET A 75 13.47 32.71 17.72
CA MET A 75 14.18 31.45 17.78
C MET A 75 14.86 31.28 19.13
N THR A 76 14.56 30.18 19.81
CA THR A 76 15.13 29.87 21.14
C THR A 76 15.74 28.48 21.13
N ASN A 77 17.01 28.40 21.47
CA ASN A 77 17.71 27.12 21.59
C ASN A 77 17.33 26.39 22.88
N ASN A 78 17.04 25.11 22.72
CA ASN A 78 16.95 24.20 23.84
C ASN A 78 18.35 23.69 24.19
N ALA A 79 18.84 24.01 25.37
CA ALA A 79 20.17 23.63 25.80
C ALA A 79 20.40 22.13 25.99
N GLU A 80 19.31 21.36 26.18
CA GLU A 80 19.38 19.91 26.40
C GLU A 80 19.40 19.14 25.06
N THR A 81 18.59 19.56 24.10
CA THR A 81 18.44 18.86 22.81
C THR A 81 19.30 19.45 21.70
N GLY A 82 19.75 20.70 21.85
CA GLY A 82 20.41 21.47 20.79
C GLY A 82 19.49 21.82 19.62
N LEU A 83 18.18 21.67 19.80
CA LEU A 83 17.15 21.98 18.81
C LEU A 83 16.59 23.39 19.07
N ILE A 84 15.82 23.90 18.13
CA ILE A 84 15.35 25.29 18.15
C ILE A 84 13.84 25.31 18.16
N LYS A 85 13.28 26.03 19.15
CA LYS A 85 11.88 26.42 19.14
C LYS A 85 11.72 27.64 18.25
N MET A 86 10.82 27.57 17.29
CA MET A 86 10.50 28.64 16.34
C MET A 86 9.09 29.14 16.58
N MET A 87 8.93 30.37 17.03
CA MET A 87 7.65 31.00 17.38
C MET A 87 7.44 32.28 16.58
N ASN A 88 6.26 32.45 16.02
CA ASN A 88 5.88 33.70 15.39
C ASN A 88 5.56 34.77 16.44
N ILE A 89 6.16 35.95 16.32
CA ILE A 89 6.06 37.00 17.36
C ILE A 89 4.65 37.62 17.40
N ALA A 90 4.00 37.77 16.24
CA ALA A 90 2.67 38.38 16.18
C ALA A 90 1.57 37.48 16.74
N THR A 91 1.67 36.18 16.55
CA THR A 91 0.59 35.23 16.88
C THR A 91 0.86 34.39 18.12
N ASP A 92 2.09 34.43 18.66
CA ASP A 92 2.63 33.50 19.70
C ASP A 92 2.57 32.03 19.29
N GLY A 93 2.26 31.77 18.02
CA GLY A 93 2.15 30.42 17.44
C GLY A 93 3.53 29.79 17.22
N ILE A 94 3.73 28.58 17.76
CA ILE A 94 4.94 27.77 17.56
C ILE A 94 4.70 26.87 16.37
N LEU A 95 5.66 26.73 15.49
CA LEU A 95 5.54 25.80 14.37
C LEU A 95 5.30 24.39 14.91
N ALA A 96 4.14 23.82 14.56
CA ALA A 96 3.66 22.56 15.12
C ALA A 96 3.85 21.40 14.17
N THR A 97 3.44 21.54 12.91
CA THR A 97 3.50 20.46 11.92
C THR A 97 4.05 20.98 10.59
N CYS A 98 4.74 20.09 9.89
CA CYS A 98 5.11 20.26 8.50
C CYS A 98 5.32 18.90 7.87
N SER A 99 4.67 18.63 6.77
CA SER A 99 4.81 17.38 6.03
C SER A 99 4.70 17.60 4.52
N GLN A 100 4.98 16.58 3.74
CA GLN A 100 4.94 16.68 2.29
C GLN A 100 3.57 17.17 1.79
N SER A 101 3.59 18.28 1.06
CA SER A 101 2.40 18.91 0.44
C SER A 101 1.26 19.27 1.42
N THR A 102 1.50 19.21 2.72
CA THR A 102 0.54 19.62 3.74
C THR A 102 0.95 20.98 4.31
N PRO A 103 0.04 21.98 4.38
CA PRO A 103 0.35 23.28 4.95
C PRO A 103 0.90 23.19 6.37
N ALA A 104 1.97 23.93 6.64
CA ALA A 104 2.54 24.01 7.97
C ALA A 104 1.63 24.81 8.90
N THR A 105 1.41 24.29 10.10
CA THR A 105 0.54 24.89 11.13
C THR A 105 1.35 25.42 12.30
N LEU A 106 0.77 26.39 13.00
CA LEU A 106 1.27 26.92 14.25
C LEU A 106 0.26 26.63 15.38
N ASP A 107 0.81 26.33 16.56
CA ASP A 107 0.03 26.08 17.77
C ASP A 107 0.76 26.68 18.96
N LYS A 108 0.08 27.43 19.82
CA LYS A 108 0.65 28.07 21.02
C LYS A 108 1.21 27.06 22.02
N ASP A 109 0.60 25.88 22.08
CA ASP A 109 0.96 24.82 23.02
C ASP A 109 1.93 23.79 22.41
N SER A 110 2.34 23.97 21.17
CA SER A 110 3.26 23.06 20.47
C SER A 110 4.60 22.96 21.20
N LYS A 111 5.09 21.72 21.32
CA LYS A 111 6.44 21.41 21.82
C LYS A 111 7.39 21.02 20.70
N THR A 112 6.99 21.22 19.46
CA THR A 112 7.80 20.90 18.30
C THR A 112 9.04 21.78 18.25
N GLU A 113 10.17 21.15 18.06
CA GLU A 113 11.47 21.80 17.90
C GLU A 113 11.94 21.60 16.45
N MET A 114 12.83 22.49 15.99
CA MET A 114 13.31 22.54 14.62
C MET A 114 14.77 22.14 14.54
N THR A 115 15.13 21.43 13.49
CA THR A 115 16.53 21.26 13.06
C THR A 115 16.86 22.24 11.96
N PHE A 116 18.07 22.80 12.00
CA PHE A 116 18.62 23.71 11.02
C PHE A 116 19.89 23.11 10.43
N GLU A 117 19.98 23.15 9.11
CA GLU A 117 21.13 22.67 8.37
C GLU A 117 21.57 23.72 7.36
N PHE A 118 22.88 23.84 7.12
CA PHE A 118 23.43 24.76 6.12
C PHE A 118 23.75 24.00 4.85
N ILE A 119 23.36 24.59 3.74
CA ILE A 119 23.70 24.12 2.40
C ILE A 119 24.50 25.23 1.70
N ARG A 120 25.66 24.86 1.14
CA ARG A 120 26.38 25.74 0.24
C ARG A 120 25.80 25.52 -1.18
N ARG A 121 25.21 26.56 -1.73
CA ARG A 121 24.68 26.51 -3.10
C ARG A 121 25.81 26.47 -4.09
N THR A 122 25.73 25.56 -5.05
CA THR A 122 26.76 25.40 -6.11
C THR A 122 26.62 26.45 -7.20
N GLU A 123 25.44 27.06 -7.34
CA GLU A 123 25.12 27.99 -8.41
C GLU A 123 25.69 29.41 -8.16
N ASP A 124 25.66 29.88 -6.91
CA ASP A 124 26.05 31.25 -6.53
C ASP A 124 27.01 31.33 -5.33
N ASP A 125 27.48 30.17 -4.86
CA ASP A 125 28.40 30.02 -3.71
C ASP A 125 27.85 30.56 -2.37
N LYS A 126 26.50 30.81 -2.29
CA LYS A 126 25.84 31.29 -1.07
C LYS A 126 25.62 30.16 -0.07
N ILE A 127 25.72 30.51 1.20
CA ILE A 127 25.35 29.65 2.31
C ILE A 127 23.90 29.94 2.67
N VAL A 128 23.04 28.94 2.58
CA VAL A 128 21.62 29.02 2.90
C VAL A 128 21.23 28.02 3.98
N VAL A 129 20.13 28.28 4.65
CA VAL A 129 19.59 27.46 5.72
C VAL A 129 18.42 26.65 5.20
N VAL A 130 18.35 25.37 5.56
CA VAL A 130 17.16 24.55 5.46
C VAL A 130 16.73 24.13 6.85
N MET A 131 15.44 24.03 7.09
CA MET A 131 14.90 23.81 8.42
C MET A 131 13.68 22.89 8.37
N LYS A 132 13.57 22.01 9.35
CA LYS A 132 12.45 21.08 9.47
C LYS A 132 12.12 20.78 10.92
N PRO A 133 10.87 20.37 11.23
CA PRO A 133 10.53 19.78 12.51
C PRO A 133 11.40 18.56 12.84
N SER A 134 11.83 18.44 14.09
CA SER A 134 12.66 17.33 14.57
C SER A 134 12.01 15.96 14.38
N THR A 135 10.70 15.89 14.36
CA THR A 135 9.89 14.69 14.11
C THR A 135 9.59 14.45 12.62
N GLY A 136 10.03 15.36 11.74
CA GLY A 136 9.75 15.30 10.30
C GLY A 136 10.68 14.35 9.55
N GLY A 137 10.12 13.60 8.60
CA GLY A 137 10.87 12.77 7.66
C GLY A 137 11.64 13.56 6.60
N GLY A 138 12.15 12.89 5.57
CA GLY A 138 12.96 13.49 4.50
C GLY A 138 12.24 14.57 3.68
N TYR A 139 10.91 14.57 3.66
CA TYR A 139 10.06 15.54 2.96
C TYR A 139 9.38 16.54 3.90
N ALA A 140 10.06 16.92 4.97
CA ALA A 140 9.52 17.85 5.97
C ALA A 140 10.27 19.18 6.06
N PHE A 141 11.18 19.49 5.14
CA PHE A 141 11.83 20.80 5.10
C PHE A 141 10.87 21.88 4.68
N LEU A 142 10.84 23.01 5.41
CA LEU A 142 9.95 24.12 5.11
C LEU A 142 10.17 24.64 3.70
N HIS A 143 9.12 24.69 2.89
CA HIS A 143 9.17 24.92 1.45
C HIS A 143 8.05 25.86 1.00
N CYS A 144 8.36 26.78 0.10
CA CYS A 144 7.36 27.62 -0.57
C CYS A 144 6.55 26.80 -1.55
N ASN A 145 5.29 26.50 -1.22
CA ASN A 145 4.44 25.61 -2.00
C ASN A 145 4.15 26.14 -3.41
N GLY A 146 4.23 25.23 -4.40
CA GLY A 146 3.72 25.46 -5.76
C GLY A 146 4.60 26.26 -6.70
N HIS A 147 5.75 26.78 -6.26
CA HIS A 147 6.54 27.73 -7.04
C HIS A 147 8.06 27.48 -7.00
N GLY A 148 8.46 26.24 -7.21
CA GLY A 148 9.88 25.85 -7.24
C GLY A 148 10.72 26.53 -8.33
N ASN A 149 10.11 27.19 -9.30
CA ASN A 149 10.75 27.94 -10.38
C ASN A 149 10.95 29.44 -10.05
N GLY A 150 10.63 29.88 -8.84
CA GLY A 150 10.79 31.27 -8.44
C GLY A 150 9.72 32.22 -8.96
N THR A 151 8.54 31.73 -9.31
CA THR A 151 7.39 32.56 -9.73
C THR A 151 6.22 32.44 -8.75
N GLY A 152 5.34 33.43 -8.68
CA GLY A 152 4.14 33.42 -7.84
C GLY A 152 4.10 34.50 -6.78
N ASN A 153 2.91 34.78 -6.23
CA ASN A 153 2.68 35.90 -5.33
C ASN A 153 2.65 35.51 -3.85
N ALA A 154 1.90 34.49 -3.49
CA ALA A 154 1.77 33.99 -2.13
C ALA A 154 1.18 32.59 -2.12
N SER A 155 1.55 31.76 -1.14
CA SER A 155 0.95 30.46 -0.88
C SER A 155 1.37 29.93 0.50
N SER A 156 0.96 28.72 0.83
CA SER A 156 1.32 28.05 2.09
C SER A 156 2.78 27.59 2.12
N ILE A 157 3.32 27.45 3.31
CA ILE A 157 4.52 26.67 3.57
C ILE A 157 4.11 25.21 3.71
N VAL A 158 4.84 24.32 3.02
CA VAL A 158 4.65 22.85 3.10
C VAL A 158 5.99 22.17 3.34
N GLY A 159 5.99 20.85 3.55
CA GLY A 159 7.20 20.06 3.63
C GLY A 159 7.67 19.60 2.24
N TRP A 160 8.99 19.71 1.97
CA TRP A 160 9.62 19.23 0.75
C TRP A 160 11.07 18.82 0.99
N THR A 161 11.85 18.58 -0.05
CA THR A 161 13.27 18.20 0.03
C THR A 161 14.17 19.40 0.31
N ALA A 162 15.31 19.19 0.95
CA ALA A 162 16.29 20.22 1.27
C ALA A 162 16.96 20.86 0.05
N GLU A 163 17.14 20.08 -1.03
CA GLU A 163 17.83 20.50 -2.24
C GLU A 163 17.00 21.44 -3.12
N ALA A 164 15.70 21.47 -2.92
CA ALA A 164 14.84 22.36 -3.68
C ALA A 164 15.11 23.83 -3.32
N GLY A 165 15.34 24.70 -4.30
CA GLY A 165 15.63 26.12 -4.09
C GLY A 165 14.59 26.83 -3.23
N ALA A 166 13.30 26.49 -3.40
CA ALA A 166 12.20 27.03 -2.58
C ALA A 166 12.14 26.47 -1.14
N SER A 167 13.00 25.55 -0.74
CA SER A 167 13.20 25.11 0.66
C SER A 167 14.37 25.81 1.35
N GLN A 168 15.04 26.71 0.65
CA GLN A 168 16.27 27.37 1.12
C GLN A 168 15.97 28.78 1.59
N TRP A 169 16.50 29.14 2.76
CA TRP A 169 16.16 30.36 3.47
C TRP A 169 17.38 31.14 3.91
N ILE A 170 17.22 32.44 4.09
CA ILE A 170 18.15 33.37 4.73
C ILE A 170 17.51 33.81 6.02
N LEU A 171 18.25 33.78 7.13
CA LEU A 171 17.81 34.30 8.42
C LEU A 171 18.37 35.69 8.58
N GLU A 172 17.49 36.71 8.56
CA GLU A 172 17.87 38.11 8.79
C GLU A 172 17.59 38.48 10.24
N PRO A 173 18.62 38.76 11.05
CA PRO A 173 18.46 39.15 12.45
C PRO A 173 17.67 40.46 12.56
N VAL A 174 16.76 40.54 13.53
CA VAL A 174 15.99 41.75 13.87
C VAL A 174 16.24 42.08 15.32
N SER A 175 16.51 43.36 15.60
CA SER A 175 16.78 43.80 16.97
C SER A 175 15.52 43.79 17.83
N ASP A 176 15.68 43.66 19.15
CA ASP A 176 14.58 43.70 20.09
C ASP A 176 13.86 45.07 20.05
N GLU A 177 14.60 46.19 19.76
CA GLU A 177 14.07 47.52 19.62
C GLU A 177 13.14 47.60 18.40
N GLU A 178 13.57 47.12 17.25
CA GLU A 178 12.79 47.09 16.02
C GLU A 178 11.54 46.20 16.21
N VAL A 179 11.66 45.07 16.89
CA VAL A 179 10.52 44.20 17.21
C VAL A 179 9.49 44.90 18.04
N ALA A 180 9.94 45.66 19.11
CA ALA A 180 9.02 46.40 19.96
C ALA A 180 8.29 47.52 19.20
N GLU A 181 8.98 48.27 18.32
CA GLU A 181 8.37 49.31 17.47
C GLU A 181 7.33 48.71 16.52
N LEU A 182 7.62 47.57 15.90
CA LEU A 182 6.68 46.92 14.96
C LEU A 182 5.47 46.32 15.66
N ILE A 183 5.62 45.76 16.86
CA ILE A 183 4.51 45.28 17.66
C ILE A 183 3.60 46.45 18.07
N ASP A 184 4.15 47.55 18.56
CA ASP A 184 3.38 48.74 18.96
C ASP A 184 2.62 49.33 17.78
N ALA A 185 3.23 49.44 16.61
CA ALA A 185 2.60 49.93 15.39
C ALA A 185 1.48 49.02 14.87
N TYR A 186 1.63 47.69 15.07
CA TYR A 186 0.69 46.69 14.58
C TYR A 186 -0.43 46.35 15.58
N ALA A 187 -0.26 46.67 16.89
CA ALA A 187 -1.17 46.28 17.95
C ALA A 187 -2.64 46.72 17.73
N PRO A 188 -2.96 47.95 17.27
CA PRO A 188 -4.35 48.37 17.05
C PRO A 188 -5.05 47.59 15.93
N ILE A 189 -4.32 47.27 14.88
CA ILE A 189 -4.84 46.46 13.74
C ILE A 189 -4.95 45.01 14.13
N LYS A 190 -3.92 44.49 14.84
CA LYS A 190 -3.85 43.13 15.32
C LYS A 190 -5.05 42.78 16.20
N ASP A 191 -5.36 43.59 17.16
CA ASP A 191 -6.39 43.29 18.15
C ASP A 191 -7.77 43.21 17.51
N HIS A 192 -8.11 44.16 16.63
CA HIS A 192 -9.39 44.17 15.95
C HIS A 192 -9.51 43.09 14.88
N GLU A 193 -8.52 42.95 13.97
CA GLU A 193 -8.51 41.88 12.96
C GLU A 193 -8.49 40.51 13.62
N LEU A 194 -7.71 40.36 14.68
CA LEU A 194 -7.65 39.09 15.42
C LEU A 194 -9.01 38.77 16.06
N LEU A 195 -9.65 39.76 16.70
CA LEU A 195 -10.95 39.60 17.34
C LEU A 195 -12.02 39.21 16.31
N VAL A 196 -12.08 39.92 15.18
CA VAL A 196 -13.01 39.61 14.08
C VAL A 196 -12.74 38.23 13.51
N GLY A 197 -11.49 37.91 13.19
CA GLY A 197 -11.12 36.58 12.67
C GLY A 197 -11.46 35.44 13.64
N MET A 198 -11.17 35.60 14.93
CA MET A 198 -11.55 34.61 15.96
C MET A 198 -13.08 34.45 16.07
N PHE A 199 -13.82 35.54 15.89
CA PHE A 199 -15.30 35.51 15.97
C PHE A 199 -15.91 34.86 14.74
N GLU A 200 -15.39 35.11 13.53
CA GLU A 200 -15.80 34.45 12.29
C GLU A 200 -15.48 32.94 12.33
N ASP A 201 -14.32 32.57 12.83
CA ASP A 201 -13.95 31.15 13.02
C ASP A 201 -14.89 30.48 14.02
N LEU A 202 -15.24 31.14 15.10
CA LEU A 202 -16.17 30.62 16.10
C LEU A 202 -17.60 30.45 15.54
N ILE A 203 -18.04 31.37 14.68
CA ILE A 203 -19.31 31.25 13.94
C ILE A 203 -19.27 30.00 13.05
N ALA A 204 -18.20 29.84 12.29
CA ALA A 204 -18.04 28.67 11.43
C ALA A 204 -17.97 27.33 12.23
N GLU A 205 -17.31 27.34 13.38
CA GLU A 205 -17.28 26.23 14.31
C GLU A 205 -18.66 25.88 14.89
N ALA A 206 -19.44 26.88 15.25
CA ALA A 206 -20.82 26.72 15.72
C ALA A 206 -21.73 26.16 14.61
N GLU A 207 -21.60 26.67 13.38
CA GLU A 207 -22.31 26.13 12.21
C GLU A 207 -21.96 24.66 11.96
N ALA A 208 -20.67 24.31 12.03
CA ALA A 208 -20.22 22.95 11.87
C ALA A 208 -20.76 22.02 12.97
N ALA A 209 -20.75 22.46 14.23
CA ALA A 209 -21.29 21.69 15.34
C ALA A 209 -22.81 21.47 15.21
N ILE A 210 -23.55 22.50 14.79
CA ILE A 210 -24.98 22.39 14.51
C ILE A 210 -25.24 21.44 13.33
N ALA A 211 -24.45 21.56 12.26
CA ALA A 211 -24.55 20.67 11.10
C ALA A 211 -24.30 19.21 11.50
N GLN A 212 -23.30 18.94 12.33
CA GLN A 212 -23.04 17.61 12.88
C GLN A 212 -24.23 17.06 13.67
N ALA A 213 -24.85 17.87 14.53
CA ALA A 213 -26.01 17.44 15.30
C ALA A 213 -27.26 17.19 14.43
N LYS A 214 -27.39 17.92 13.32
CA LYS A 214 -28.47 17.78 12.33
C LYS A 214 -28.22 16.70 11.28
N ASP A 215 -27.03 16.13 11.26
CA ASP A 215 -26.68 15.12 10.28
C ASP A 215 -27.54 13.86 10.45
N ASP A 216 -28.24 13.50 9.41
CA ASP A 216 -29.13 12.34 9.37
C ASP A 216 -28.51 11.11 8.67
N GLN A 217 -27.23 11.18 8.26
CA GLN A 217 -26.57 10.09 7.52
C GLN A 217 -26.59 8.75 8.26
N TYR A 218 -26.60 8.77 9.60
CA TYR A 218 -26.57 7.57 10.43
C TYR A 218 -27.95 6.94 10.64
N ILE A 219 -28.99 7.67 10.32
CA ILE A 219 -30.39 7.24 10.44
C ILE A 219 -31.11 7.20 9.09
N THR A 220 -30.43 7.61 8.01
CA THR A 220 -30.92 7.49 6.66
C THR A 220 -30.61 6.11 6.11
N GLU A 221 -31.63 5.32 5.88
CA GLU A 221 -31.48 3.99 5.27
C GLU A 221 -31.50 4.10 3.76
N ARG A 222 -30.52 3.47 3.14
CA ARG A 222 -30.46 3.30 1.69
C ARG A 222 -30.92 1.92 1.33
N SER A 223 -31.87 1.81 0.37
CA SER A 223 -32.30 0.53 -0.17
C SER A 223 -31.15 -0.22 -0.85
N ASN A 224 -31.35 -1.47 -1.17
CA ASN A 224 -30.56 -2.13 -2.22
C ASN A 224 -30.73 -1.36 -3.54
N GLY A 225 -29.78 -1.55 -4.48
CA GLY A 225 -29.88 -0.96 -5.80
C GLY A 225 -31.22 -1.28 -6.46
N LEU A 226 -31.93 -0.25 -6.93
CA LEU A 226 -33.24 -0.40 -7.56
C LEU A 226 -33.13 -0.97 -8.96
N ILE A 227 -31.99 -0.77 -9.63
CA ILE A 227 -31.69 -1.31 -10.95
C ILE A 227 -31.02 -2.68 -10.74
N THR A 228 -31.70 -3.75 -11.15
CA THR A 228 -31.30 -5.15 -10.88
C THR A 228 -30.80 -5.87 -12.12
N SER A 229 -31.02 -5.31 -13.32
CA SER A 229 -30.57 -5.86 -14.59
C SER A 229 -30.17 -4.74 -15.54
N THR A 230 -29.14 -4.99 -16.34
CA THR A 230 -28.72 -4.07 -17.41
C THR A 230 -29.77 -3.95 -18.53
N ASP A 231 -30.68 -4.90 -18.64
CA ASP A 231 -31.82 -4.85 -19.59
C ASP A 231 -32.84 -3.74 -19.25
N GLN A 232 -32.77 -3.18 -18.06
CA GLN A 232 -33.60 -2.04 -17.66
C GLN A 232 -33.18 -0.74 -18.36
N PHE A 233 -31.94 -0.66 -18.86
CA PHE A 233 -31.44 0.52 -19.54
C PHE A 233 -31.80 0.53 -21.03
N SER A 234 -32.08 1.72 -21.54
CA SER A 234 -32.21 1.97 -22.97
C SER A 234 -31.74 3.40 -23.29
N SER A 235 -31.27 3.61 -24.53
CA SER A 235 -30.97 4.94 -25.06
C SER A 235 -30.91 4.88 -26.59
N PRO A 236 -31.53 5.81 -27.29
CA PRO A 236 -31.34 5.96 -28.74
C PRO A 236 -29.98 6.59 -29.07
N PHE A 237 -29.28 7.09 -28.06
CA PHE A 237 -28.01 7.80 -28.21
C PHE A 237 -26.81 6.95 -27.79
N THR A 238 -26.93 5.65 -27.58
CA THR A 238 -25.78 4.79 -27.30
C THR A 238 -24.80 4.82 -28.48
N ASP A 239 -23.52 5.08 -28.20
CA ASP A 239 -22.48 5.09 -29.22
C ASP A 239 -22.31 3.67 -29.80
N PRO A 240 -22.39 3.53 -31.15
CA PRO A 240 -22.32 2.22 -31.79
C PRO A 240 -20.93 1.58 -31.76
N SER A 241 -19.89 2.36 -31.46
CA SER A 241 -18.48 1.95 -31.52
C SER A 241 -17.81 1.94 -30.14
N GLU A 242 -18.44 2.52 -29.13
CA GLU A 242 -17.78 2.76 -27.85
C GLU A 242 -18.74 2.63 -26.65
N GLY A 243 -18.53 1.56 -25.85
CA GLY A 243 -19.29 1.29 -24.64
C GLY A 243 -20.69 0.69 -24.88
N SER A 244 -21.27 0.16 -23.82
CA SER A 244 -22.63 -0.37 -23.81
C SER A 244 -23.17 -0.43 -22.37
N PHE A 245 -24.48 -0.70 -22.20
CA PHE A 245 -25.04 -0.93 -20.87
C PHE A 245 -24.69 -2.30 -20.25
N ALA A 246 -24.04 -3.20 -20.99
CA ALA A 246 -23.86 -4.60 -20.56
C ALA A 246 -23.16 -4.76 -19.20
N ASN A 247 -22.33 -3.82 -18.83
CA ASN A 247 -21.51 -3.93 -17.60
C ASN A 247 -21.63 -2.71 -16.65
N VAL A 248 -22.68 -1.88 -16.80
CA VAL A 248 -22.82 -0.66 -15.96
C VAL A 248 -23.31 -0.90 -14.53
N LEU A 249 -23.46 -2.16 -14.13
CA LEU A 249 -23.80 -2.54 -12.76
C LEU A 249 -22.65 -3.26 -12.03
N ASN A 250 -21.48 -3.44 -12.68
CA ASN A 250 -20.36 -4.22 -12.12
C ASN A 250 -19.37 -3.41 -11.25
N ASP A 251 -19.58 -2.12 -11.13
CA ASP A 251 -18.73 -1.19 -10.39
C ASP A 251 -17.26 -1.16 -10.84
N GLU A 252 -17.00 -1.36 -12.13
CA GLU A 252 -15.67 -1.29 -12.74
C GLU A 252 -15.52 -0.05 -13.61
N ALA A 253 -14.47 0.77 -13.35
CA ALA A 253 -14.26 2.03 -14.06
C ALA A 253 -13.85 1.84 -15.55
N SER A 254 -13.42 0.66 -15.95
CA SER A 254 -13.04 0.30 -17.33
C SER A 254 -14.20 -0.17 -18.21
N SER A 255 -15.31 -0.62 -17.61
CA SER A 255 -16.54 -0.98 -18.31
C SER A 255 -17.50 0.20 -18.25
N TYR A 256 -18.11 0.59 -19.36
CA TYR A 256 -18.87 1.84 -19.40
C TYR A 256 -19.92 1.87 -20.49
N TRP A 257 -20.89 2.77 -20.33
CA TRP A 257 -21.77 3.27 -21.38
C TRP A 257 -21.29 4.65 -21.81
N HIS A 258 -21.41 4.94 -23.11
CA HIS A 258 -21.12 6.24 -23.71
C HIS A 258 -22.27 6.68 -24.64
N SER A 259 -22.70 7.93 -24.53
CA SER A 259 -23.61 8.51 -25.51
C SER A 259 -22.85 8.90 -26.79
N THR A 260 -23.47 8.81 -27.94
CA THR A 260 -22.80 9.07 -29.21
C THR A 260 -22.15 10.45 -29.26
N TRP A 261 -20.87 10.49 -29.66
CA TRP A 261 -20.05 11.70 -29.75
C TRP A 261 -19.71 12.03 -31.22
N GLN A 262 -19.95 11.09 -32.13
CA GLN A 262 -19.52 11.17 -33.53
C GLN A 262 -20.33 12.18 -34.38
N GLU A 263 -21.45 12.68 -33.87
CA GLU A 263 -22.31 13.64 -34.56
C GLU A 263 -21.92 15.12 -34.33
N GLY A 264 -20.74 15.39 -33.76
CA GLY A 264 -20.25 16.72 -33.47
C GLY A 264 -20.60 17.24 -32.09
N ASP A 265 -20.44 18.54 -31.85
CA ASP A 265 -20.73 19.16 -30.56
C ASP A 265 -22.23 19.12 -30.24
N LYS A 266 -22.59 18.34 -29.23
CA LYS A 266 -23.94 18.28 -28.70
C LYS A 266 -24.12 19.32 -27.60
N GLN A 267 -25.36 19.81 -27.51
CA GLN A 267 -25.73 20.71 -26.43
C GLN A 267 -26.20 19.91 -25.22
N ASN A 268 -26.13 20.54 -24.03
CA ASN A 268 -26.79 20.00 -22.86
C ASN A 268 -28.25 19.74 -23.16
N HIS A 269 -28.78 18.63 -22.62
CA HIS A 269 -30.15 18.18 -22.82
C HIS A 269 -30.46 17.52 -24.17
N ASP A 270 -29.48 17.34 -25.06
CA ASP A 270 -29.68 16.67 -26.37
C ASP A 270 -29.75 15.13 -26.20
N HIS A 271 -28.90 14.59 -25.32
CA HIS A 271 -28.80 13.14 -25.10
C HIS A 271 -29.42 12.73 -23.79
N TYR A 272 -29.97 11.52 -23.75
CA TYR A 272 -30.52 10.91 -22.56
C TYR A 272 -30.32 9.40 -22.58
N PHE A 273 -30.46 8.78 -21.41
CA PHE A 273 -30.74 7.34 -21.24
C PHE A 273 -31.96 7.15 -20.35
N GLN A 274 -32.57 5.98 -20.43
CA GLN A 274 -33.78 5.64 -19.71
C GLN A 274 -33.58 4.39 -18.90
N VAL A 275 -34.29 4.31 -17.77
CA VAL A 275 -34.37 3.11 -16.94
C VAL A 275 -35.85 2.75 -16.76
N SER A 276 -36.18 1.49 -16.98
CA SER A 276 -37.55 0.95 -16.83
C SER A 276 -37.63 0.02 -15.62
N PHE A 277 -38.76 0.10 -14.93
CA PHE A 277 -39.07 -0.71 -13.75
C PHE A 277 -40.37 -1.47 -13.95
N ASN A 278 -40.50 -2.66 -13.36
CA ASN A 278 -41.72 -3.42 -13.38
C ASN A 278 -42.84 -2.74 -12.59
N GLU A 279 -42.45 -2.13 -11.45
CA GLU A 279 -43.38 -1.35 -10.60
C GLU A 279 -42.83 0.09 -10.45
N PRO A 280 -43.73 1.08 -10.24
CA PRO A 280 -43.27 2.45 -10.06
C PRO A 280 -42.34 2.61 -8.86
N ILE A 281 -41.22 3.29 -9.04
CA ILE A 281 -40.35 3.69 -7.95
C ILE A 281 -40.73 5.09 -7.46
N SER A 282 -40.82 5.27 -6.14
CA SER A 282 -41.41 6.45 -5.51
C SER A 282 -40.60 6.95 -4.31
N GLY A 283 -40.84 8.23 -3.93
CA GLY A 283 -40.22 8.88 -2.78
C GLY A 283 -38.81 9.39 -3.07
N ASN A 284 -38.00 9.51 -2.03
CA ASN A 284 -36.68 10.10 -2.09
C ASN A 284 -35.69 9.15 -2.76
N ILE A 285 -35.23 9.50 -3.95
CA ILE A 285 -34.30 8.69 -4.75
C ILE A 285 -32.99 9.43 -4.92
N GLN A 286 -31.89 8.71 -4.71
CA GLN A 286 -30.53 9.19 -4.91
C GLN A 286 -29.83 8.38 -6.02
N CYS A 287 -29.14 9.06 -6.89
CA CYS A 287 -28.32 8.46 -7.92
C CYS A 287 -26.89 8.20 -7.41
N PHE A 288 -26.35 7.07 -7.79
CA PHE A 288 -24.95 6.70 -7.67
C PHE A 288 -24.33 6.53 -9.06
N MET A 289 -23.16 7.11 -9.26
CA MET A 289 -22.42 6.97 -10.50
C MET A 289 -20.94 6.71 -10.20
N ARG A 290 -20.34 5.72 -10.90
CA ARG A 290 -18.89 5.59 -11.02
C ARG A 290 -18.45 6.22 -12.33
N ARG A 291 -17.43 7.06 -12.27
CA ARG A 291 -16.85 7.67 -13.47
C ARG A 291 -15.97 6.69 -14.20
N ARG A 292 -16.00 6.75 -15.53
CA ARG A 292 -15.06 6.06 -16.41
C ARG A 292 -13.63 6.49 -16.09
N ASN A 293 -12.64 5.62 -16.36
CA ASN A 293 -11.20 5.85 -16.12
C ASN A 293 -10.52 6.73 -17.19
N VAL A 294 -11.19 7.78 -17.65
CA VAL A 294 -10.68 8.77 -18.61
C VAL A 294 -10.78 10.18 -18.01
N ALA A 295 -10.10 11.16 -18.62
CA ALA A 295 -9.97 12.49 -18.04
C ALA A 295 -11.11 13.46 -18.40
N SER A 296 -11.97 13.17 -19.37
CA SER A 296 -12.94 14.12 -19.93
C SER A 296 -14.35 13.58 -20.06
N ASP A 297 -15.28 14.47 -20.33
CA ASP A 297 -16.70 14.19 -20.69
C ASP A 297 -17.49 13.43 -19.60
N HIS A 298 -17.04 13.56 -18.34
CA HIS A 298 -17.80 13.03 -17.21
C HIS A 298 -19.10 13.80 -16.98
N ILE A 299 -20.18 13.09 -16.79
CA ILE A 299 -21.49 13.67 -16.49
C ILE A 299 -21.44 14.34 -15.12
N THR A 300 -21.82 15.61 -15.04
CA THR A 300 -21.87 16.40 -13.82
C THR A 300 -23.30 16.78 -13.41
N ASN A 301 -24.24 16.73 -14.35
CA ASN A 301 -25.65 17.02 -14.09
C ASN A 301 -26.55 16.17 -14.97
N LEU A 302 -27.62 15.63 -14.39
CA LEU A 302 -28.67 14.88 -15.09
C LEU A 302 -30.03 15.51 -14.80
N GLY A 303 -30.75 15.90 -15.85
CA GLY A 303 -32.19 16.20 -15.75
C GLY A 303 -32.98 14.91 -15.56
N VAL A 304 -33.91 14.89 -14.63
CA VAL A 304 -34.66 13.69 -14.24
C VAL A 304 -36.13 13.84 -14.61
N PHE A 305 -36.62 12.94 -15.45
CA PHE A 305 -37.99 12.93 -15.94
C PHE A 305 -38.62 11.57 -15.74
N GLY A 306 -39.89 11.55 -15.29
CA GLY A 306 -40.65 10.33 -15.03
C GLY A 306 -41.94 10.24 -15.83
N THR A 307 -42.32 9.02 -16.25
CA THR A 307 -43.62 8.72 -16.85
C THR A 307 -44.09 7.33 -16.49
N ASN A 308 -45.43 7.14 -16.52
CA ASN A 308 -46.06 5.82 -16.46
C ASN A 308 -46.67 5.40 -17.81
N ASP A 309 -46.53 6.27 -18.85
CA ASP A 309 -47.09 6.02 -20.20
C ASP A 309 -46.02 5.40 -21.11
N ASP A 310 -46.16 4.13 -21.45
CA ASP A 310 -45.22 3.40 -22.28
C ASP A 310 -45.25 3.85 -23.76
N SER A 311 -46.32 4.55 -24.19
CA SER A 311 -46.47 5.02 -25.58
C SER A 311 -45.52 6.17 -25.94
N VAL A 312 -44.91 6.83 -24.92
CA VAL A 312 -44.00 8.00 -25.13
C VAL A 312 -42.50 7.62 -25.05
N LEU A 313 -42.19 6.36 -24.81
CA LEU A 313 -40.82 5.91 -24.56
C LEU A 313 -39.88 6.07 -25.78
N ASP A 314 -40.38 5.86 -26.96
CA ASP A 314 -39.64 5.92 -28.22
C ASP A 314 -39.50 7.37 -28.76
N ALA A 315 -40.29 8.30 -28.21
CA ALA A 315 -40.25 9.70 -28.60
C ALA A 315 -39.02 10.39 -27.96
N THR A 316 -38.29 11.19 -28.74
CA THR A 316 -37.13 11.97 -28.26
C THR A 316 -37.55 13.30 -27.63
N THR A 317 -38.83 13.64 -27.63
CA THR A 317 -39.39 14.84 -26.98
C THR A 317 -39.75 14.55 -25.52
N GLU A 318 -39.99 15.61 -24.76
CA GLU A 318 -40.44 15.54 -23.37
C GLU A 318 -41.95 15.41 -23.20
N ASP A 319 -42.71 15.38 -24.35
CA ASP A 319 -44.15 15.27 -24.31
C ASP A 319 -44.56 13.97 -23.57
N GLY A 320 -45.39 14.12 -22.52
CA GLY A 320 -45.85 13.00 -21.69
C GLY A 320 -44.85 12.62 -20.57
N TRP A 321 -43.75 13.35 -20.39
CA TRP A 321 -42.82 13.20 -19.29
C TRP A 321 -43.02 14.30 -18.24
N THR A 322 -42.95 13.94 -16.99
CA THR A 322 -42.96 14.89 -15.86
C THR A 322 -41.56 15.20 -15.41
N ASN A 323 -41.18 16.46 -15.37
CA ASN A 323 -39.88 16.89 -14.81
C ASN A 323 -39.89 16.72 -13.30
N LEU A 324 -38.96 15.93 -12.77
CA LEU A 324 -38.80 15.62 -11.33
C LEU A 324 -37.70 16.46 -10.68
N GLY A 325 -36.87 17.14 -11.47
CA GLY A 325 -35.72 17.90 -10.99
C GLY A 325 -34.42 17.46 -11.66
N SER A 326 -33.33 17.58 -10.94
CA SER A 326 -32.00 17.20 -11.46
C SER A 326 -31.12 16.57 -10.40
N TYR A 327 -30.21 15.68 -10.85
CA TYR A 327 -29.12 15.18 -10.07
C TYR A 327 -27.85 15.98 -10.34
N ASN A 328 -27.21 16.45 -9.28
CA ASN A 328 -25.89 17.05 -9.30
C ASN A 328 -24.85 15.99 -8.88
N LEU A 329 -23.87 15.74 -9.74
CA LEU A 329 -22.89 14.67 -9.58
C LEU A 329 -21.47 15.19 -9.32
N SER A 330 -21.33 16.36 -8.75
CA SER A 330 -20.06 17.02 -8.38
C SER A 330 -19.04 17.13 -9.53
N ALA A 331 -18.81 18.32 -10.02
CA ALA A 331 -17.85 18.60 -11.09
C ALA A 331 -16.39 18.27 -10.72
N ASN A 332 -16.06 18.19 -9.43
CA ASN A 332 -14.69 18.05 -8.93
C ASN A 332 -14.22 16.60 -8.72
N ALA A 333 -15.09 15.61 -8.92
CA ALA A 333 -14.70 14.22 -8.78
C ALA A 333 -13.80 13.79 -9.96
N SER A 334 -12.72 13.05 -9.66
CA SER A 334 -11.75 12.55 -10.65
C SER A 334 -12.30 11.38 -11.47
N SER A 335 -11.53 10.98 -12.50
CA SER A 335 -11.75 9.72 -13.21
C SER A 335 -11.75 8.53 -12.24
N SER A 336 -12.51 7.48 -12.55
CA SER A 336 -12.69 6.26 -11.73
C SER A 336 -13.36 6.44 -10.37
N GLN A 337 -13.60 7.66 -9.91
CA GLN A 337 -14.26 7.91 -8.62
C GLN A 337 -15.76 7.66 -8.69
N THR A 338 -16.31 7.37 -7.52
CA THR A 338 -17.76 7.24 -7.29
C THR A 338 -18.34 8.55 -6.79
N VAL A 339 -19.57 8.85 -7.21
CA VAL A 339 -20.30 10.07 -6.82
C VAL A 339 -21.72 9.70 -6.45
N TYR A 340 -22.20 10.24 -5.32
CA TYR A 340 -23.61 10.27 -4.99
C TYR A 340 -24.19 11.65 -5.31
N SER A 341 -25.38 11.67 -5.89
CA SER A 341 -26.11 12.90 -6.19
C SER A 341 -26.80 13.50 -4.95
N ASN A 342 -27.37 14.69 -5.09
CA ASN A 342 -28.47 15.13 -4.26
C ASN A 342 -29.68 14.18 -4.39
N ILE A 343 -30.64 14.34 -3.52
CA ILE A 343 -31.90 13.58 -3.48
C ILE A 343 -32.93 14.26 -4.39
N VAL A 344 -33.66 13.48 -5.18
CA VAL A 344 -34.83 13.91 -5.95
C VAL A 344 -36.04 13.11 -5.47
N ASP A 345 -37.13 13.81 -5.14
CA ASP A 345 -38.37 13.16 -4.77
C ASP A 345 -39.19 12.78 -6.01
N TYR A 346 -39.41 11.49 -6.20
CA TYR A 346 -40.20 10.95 -7.31
C TYR A 346 -41.71 10.93 -7.01
N GLY A 347 -42.14 11.51 -5.90
CA GLY A 347 -43.54 11.60 -5.53
C GLY A 347 -44.23 10.23 -5.41
N GLU A 348 -45.36 10.07 -6.05
CA GLU A 348 -46.12 8.80 -6.01
C GLU A 348 -45.51 7.69 -6.86
N GLY A 349 -44.57 8.01 -7.73
CA GLY A 349 -43.73 7.04 -8.43
C GLY A 349 -43.95 6.92 -9.92
N TYR A 350 -42.89 6.47 -10.58
CA TYR A 350 -42.84 6.27 -12.04
C TYR A 350 -42.19 4.95 -12.39
N LYS A 351 -42.73 4.31 -13.46
CA LYS A 351 -42.11 3.10 -14.03
C LYS A 351 -40.95 3.36 -14.95
N TYR A 352 -40.97 4.51 -15.64
CA TYR A 352 -39.95 4.88 -16.61
C TYR A 352 -39.31 6.20 -16.19
N ILE A 353 -37.99 6.20 -16.06
CA ILE A 353 -37.22 7.37 -15.70
C ILE A 353 -36.25 7.67 -16.82
N ARG A 354 -36.26 8.91 -17.30
CA ARG A 354 -35.32 9.42 -18.31
C ARG A 354 -34.36 10.39 -17.68
N PHE A 355 -33.09 10.23 -18.00
CA PHE A 355 -31.99 11.06 -17.49
C PHE A 355 -31.35 11.79 -18.66
N TYR A 356 -31.59 13.11 -18.75
CA TYR A 356 -30.93 13.95 -19.75
C TYR A 356 -29.56 14.38 -19.26
N ILE A 357 -28.58 14.36 -20.18
CA ILE A 357 -27.23 14.86 -19.88
C ILE A 357 -27.26 16.37 -19.94
N ASP A 358 -27.41 17.04 -18.77
CA ASP A 358 -27.56 18.46 -18.62
C ASP A 358 -26.22 19.17 -18.29
N GLY A 359 -25.15 18.42 -18.05
CA GLY A 359 -23.83 18.93 -17.81
C GLY A 359 -22.77 17.87 -17.85
N THR A 360 -21.60 18.24 -18.35
CA THR A 360 -20.38 17.43 -18.34
C THR A 360 -19.17 18.27 -17.95
N THR A 361 -18.07 17.62 -17.58
CA THR A 361 -16.82 18.30 -17.20
C THR A 361 -16.22 19.15 -18.33
N THR A 362 -16.59 18.90 -19.59
CA THR A 362 -16.13 19.64 -20.77
C THR A 362 -17.16 20.60 -21.33
N GLY A 363 -18.37 20.65 -20.74
CA GLY A 363 -19.50 21.45 -21.21
C GLY A 363 -20.19 20.93 -22.47
N ARG A 364 -19.85 19.69 -22.92
CA ARG A 364 -20.48 19.03 -24.08
C ARG A 364 -21.74 18.29 -23.65
N GLY A 365 -22.71 18.16 -24.54
CA GLY A 365 -23.98 17.48 -24.28
C GLY A 365 -23.91 15.95 -24.45
N TYR A 366 -22.73 15.37 -24.55
CA TYR A 366 -22.50 13.93 -24.55
C TYR A 366 -21.58 13.53 -23.39
N GLY A 367 -21.72 12.32 -22.89
CA GLY A 367 -20.95 11.87 -21.75
C GLY A 367 -21.06 10.35 -21.56
N HIS A 368 -20.43 9.92 -20.50
CA HIS A 368 -20.31 8.50 -20.16
C HIS A 368 -20.35 8.26 -18.66
N PHE A 369 -20.61 7.04 -18.28
CA PHE A 369 -20.44 6.53 -16.92
C PHE A 369 -20.03 5.05 -16.95
N ALA A 370 -19.30 4.63 -15.93
CA ALA A 370 -18.91 3.23 -15.76
C ALA A 370 -19.98 2.45 -15.01
N THR A 371 -20.51 3.00 -13.93
CA THR A 371 -21.62 2.40 -13.17
C THR A 371 -22.69 3.43 -12.90
N PHE A 372 -23.93 3.01 -12.96
CA PHE A 372 -25.10 3.82 -12.62
C PHE A 372 -26.10 3.00 -11.79
N GLN A 373 -26.53 3.57 -10.66
CA GLN A 373 -27.50 2.93 -9.77
C GLN A 373 -28.44 3.96 -9.14
N LEU A 374 -29.63 3.55 -8.77
CA LEU A 374 -30.59 4.33 -8.00
C LEU A 374 -30.86 3.66 -6.66
N TYR A 375 -30.98 4.48 -5.62
CA TYR A 375 -31.30 4.05 -4.26
C TYR A 375 -32.47 4.82 -3.71
N LYS A 376 -33.39 4.14 -3.05
CA LYS A 376 -34.43 4.78 -2.24
C LYS A 376 -33.89 5.07 -0.86
N LEU A 377 -34.05 6.30 -0.41
CA LEU A 377 -33.66 6.75 0.91
C LEU A 377 -34.88 6.90 1.82
N THR A 378 -34.77 6.38 3.02
CA THR A 378 -35.76 6.54 4.09
C THR A 378 -35.07 7.03 5.35
N ILE A 379 -35.64 8.02 6.04
CA ILE A 379 -35.18 8.45 7.36
C ILE A 379 -35.89 7.58 8.39
N ASP A 380 -35.11 6.82 9.18
CA ASP A 380 -35.61 5.91 10.21
C ASP A 380 -34.92 6.21 11.55
N GLY A 381 -35.43 7.21 12.25
CA GLY A 381 -34.90 7.62 13.54
C GLY A 381 -34.88 9.14 13.73
N ASN A 382 -34.20 9.57 14.78
CA ASN A 382 -34.05 10.95 15.18
C ASN A 382 -32.61 11.42 15.03
N THR A 383 -32.41 12.64 14.56
CA THR A 383 -31.11 13.30 14.65
C THR A 383 -30.83 13.68 16.10
N GLN A 384 -29.53 13.81 16.42
CA GLN A 384 -29.12 14.29 17.74
C GLN A 384 -29.72 15.66 18.04
N TRP A 385 -29.74 16.54 17.04
CA TRP A 385 -30.36 17.88 17.15
C TRP A 385 -31.78 17.81 17.66
N SER A 386 -32.61 16.92 17.16
CA SER A 386 -34.01 16.78 17.55
C SER A 386 -34.21 16.37 19.02
N GLN A 387 -33.15 15.84 19.66
CA GLN A 387 -33.19 15.37 21.05
C GLN A 387 -32.47 16.32 22.03
N MET A 388 -31.79 17.36 21.54
CA MET A 388 -30.98 18.27 22.37
C MET A 388 -31.82 19.39 23.05
N GLY A 389 -33.07 19.58 22.68
CA GLY A 389 -34.02 20.48 23.38
C GLY A 389 -33.49 21.89 23.58
N ASP A 390 -33.34 22.27 24.86
CA ASP A 390 -32.92 23.64 25.23
C ASP A 390 -31.48 23.95 24.74
N ALA A 391 -30.58 23.01 24.66
CA ALA A 391 -29.23 23.23 24.18
C ALA A 391 -29.21 23.58 22.68
N ALA A 392 -30.01 22.88 21.87
CA ALA A 392 -30.17 23.21 20.45
C ALA A 392 -30.75 24.62 20.26
N THR A 393 -31.78 24.99 21.08
CA THR A 393 -32.36 26.32 21.04
C THR A 393 -31.36 27.39 21.46
N ALA A 394 -30.55 27.13 22.46
CA ALA A 394 -29.55 28.08 22.97
C ALA A 394 -28.46 28.40 21.94
N ILE A 395 -27.85 27.35 21.34
CA ILE A 395 -26.81 27.55 20.32
C ILE A 395 -27.36 28.20 19.04
N ASP A 396 -28.54 27.80 18.58
CA ASP A 396 -29.17 28.40 17.40
C ASP A 396 -29.46 29.91 17.63
N SER A 397 -29.99 30.28 18.82
CA SER A 397 -30.22 31.66 19.19
C SER A 397 -28.91 32.45 19.30
N ALA A 398 -27.87 31.86 19.89
CA ALA A 398 -26.56 32.49 20.01
C ALA A 398 -25.93 32.73 18.63
N LEU A 399 -26.03 31.75 17.72
CA LEU A 399 -25.51 31.83 16.36
C LEU A 399 -26.25 32.89 15.53
N VAL A 400 -27.61 32.96 15.63
CA VAL A 400 -28.40 34.00 14.96
C VAL A 400 -27.97 35.38 15.45
N LYS A 401 -27.77 35.54 16.76
CA LYS A 401 -27.29 36.80 17.35
C LYS A 401 -25.89 37.13 16.85
N ALA A 402 -24.98 36.20 16.86
CA ALA A 402 -23.60 36.36 16.39
C ALA A 402 -23.52 36.80 14.93
N LYS A 403 -24.31 36.23 14.05
CA LYS A 403 -24.37 36.59 12.62
C LYS A 403 -24.97 37.95 12.36
N ALA A 404 -25.69 38.54 13.32
CA ALA A 404 -26.27 39.88 13.22
C ALA A 404 -25.33 40.97 13.78
N VAL A 405 -24.19 40.60 14.35
CA VAL A 405 -23.19 41.55 14.87
C VAL A 405 -22.52 42.31 13.73
N ASP A 406 -22.40 43.61 13.87
CA ASP A 406 -21.55 44.42 12.99
C ASP A 406 -20.09 44.29 13.47
N THR A 407 -19.30 43.55 12.73
CA THR A 407 -17.91 43.25 13.09
C THR A 407 -17.03 44.50 13.11
N ASP A 408 -17.37 45.57 12.33
CA ASP A 408 -16.62 46.81 12.33
C ASP A 408 -16.80 47.59 13.65
N GLU A 409 -17.89 47.32 14.40
CA GLU A 409 -18.18 47.96 15.68
C GLU A 409 -17.71 47.14 16.89
N MET A 410 -17.18 45.93 16.69
CA MET A 410 -16.68 45.08 17.77
C MET A 410 -15.48 45.72 18.46
N SER A 411 -15.54 45.88 19.76
CA SER A 411 -14.48 46.53 20.55
C SER A 411 -14.01 45.71 21.76
N ASP A 412 -14.69 44.59 22.06
CA ASP A 412 -14.35 43.72 23.16
C ASP A 412 -14.80 42.27 22.87
N MET A 413 -14.59 41.41 23.82
CA MET A 413 -14.88 39.96 23.69
C MET A 413 -16.32 39.57 24.07
N THR A 414 -17.22 40.49 24.23
CA THR A 414 -18.56 40.18 24.74
C THR A 414 -19.34 39.25 23.81
N GLU A 415 -19.45 39.59 22.53
CA GLU A 415 -20.17 38.79 21.54
C GLU A 415 -19.48 37.46 21.30
N TYR A 416 -18.15 37.47 21.27
CA TYR A 416 -17.34 36.25 21.16
C TYR A 416 -17.63 35.30 22.33
N ASN A 417 -17.57 35.79 23.57
CA ASN A 417 -17.78 34.96 24.76
C ASN A 417 -19.20 34.42 24.84
N GLU A 418 -20.21 35.21 24.48
CA GLU A 418 -21.59 34.73 24.45
C GLU A 418 -21.80 33.55 23.51
N LEU A 419 -21.24 33.64 22.30
CA LEU A 419 -21.30 32.51 21.35
C LEU A 419 -20.46 31.32 21.82
N LYS A 420 -19.27 31.61 22.39
CA LYS A 420 -18.37 30.57 22.89
C LYS A 420 -18.99 29.78 24.03
N ASP A 421 -19.59 30.44 25.00
CA ASP A 421 -20.24 29.78 26.14
C ASP A 421 -21.38 28.87 25.67
N ALA A 422 -22.20 29.36 24.71
CA ALA A 422 -23.27 28.57 24.12
C ALA A 422 -22.72 27.35 23.32
N LEU A 423 -21.64 27.57 22.57
CA LEU A 423 -20.99 26.51 21.79
C LEU A 423 -20.32 25.46 22.69
N ASP A 424 -19.60 25.90 23.73
CA ASP A 424 -18.96 25.01 24.69
C ASP A 424 -19.99 24.13 25.42
N ALA A 425 -21.11 24.74 25.85
CA ALA A 425 -22.23 24.00 26.45
C ALA A 425 -22.88 23.00 25.49
N PHE A 426 -23.01 23.37 24.21
CA PHE A 426 -23.54 22.52 23.17
C PHE A 426 -22.58 21.38 22.85
N LYS A 427 -21.29 21.64 22.68
CA LYS A 427 -20.26 20.66 22.43
C LYS A 427 -20.08 19.66 23.57
N ALA A 428 -20.33 20.08 24.81
CA ALA A 428 -20.23 19.18 25.97
C ALA A 428 -21.24 18.02 25.92
N ILE A 429 -22.30 18.13 25.12
CA ILE A 429 -23.33 17.11 24.93
C ILE A 429 -23.38 16.59 23.50
N LEU A 430 -22.66 17.23 22.56
CA LEU A 430 -22.55 16.78 21.18
C LEU A 430 -21.68 15.53 21.16
N ALA A 431 -22.19 14.48 20.54
CA ALA A 431 -21.46 13.21 20.40
C ALA A 431 -21.20 12.89 18.92
N ASP A 432 -20.18 12.07 18.66
CA ASP A 432 -19.85 11.57 17.32
C ASP A 432 -20.25 10.09 17.20
N PRO A 433 -21.32 9.78 16.45
CA PRO A 433 -21.81 8.43 16.26
C PRO A 433 -21.05 7.65 15.18
N SER A 434 -20.06 8.23 14.51
CA SER A 434 -19.42 7.66 13.32
C SER A 434 -18.77 6.30 13.58
N ALA A 435 -18.08 6.14 14.72
CA ALA A 435 -17.43 4.89 15.10
C ALA A 435 -18.44 3.77 15.32
N LEU A 436 -19.54 4.05 16.02
CA LEU A 436 -20.62 3.08 16.21
C LEU A 436 -21.30 2.72 14.89
N ALA A 437 -21.62 3.72 14.08
CA ALA A 437 -22.24 3.49 12.77
C ALA A 437 -21.34 2.61 11.86
N ALA A 438 -20.03 2.87 11.87
CA ALA A 438 -19.07 2.04 11.15
C ALA A 438 -19.04 0.60 11.68
N ALA A 439 -19.01 0.41 13.00
CA ALA A 439 -19.03 -0.91 13.62
C ALA A 439 -20.32 -1.70 13.27
N ILE A 440 -21.48 -1.04 13.33
CA ILE A 440 -22.77 -1.64 12.94
C ILE A 440 -22.75 -2.02 11.46
N ASN A 441 -22.38 -1.11 10.56
CA ASN A 441 -22.42 -1.34 9.12
C ASN A 441 -21.47 -2.47 8.69
N ALA A 442 -20.28 -2.55 9.29
CA ALA A 442 -19.31 -3.60 9.01
C ALA A 442 -19.76 -4.99 9.46
N ASN A 443 -20.65 -5.07 10.47
CA ASN A 443 -20.96 -6.33 11.15
C ASN A 443 -22.46 -6.69 11.18
N LYS A 444 -23.31 -5.96 10.47
CA LYS A 444 -24.78 -6.21 10.43
C LYS A 444 -25.15 -7.64 10.03
N ASP A 445 -24.30 -8.29 9.23
CA ASP A 445 -24.52 -9.64 8.71
C ASP A 445 -23.70 -10.71 9.45
N ILE A 446 -23.30 -10.44 10.70
CA ILE A 446 -22.42 -11.33 11.50
C ILE A 446 -22.93 -12.76 11.62
N THR A 447 -24.24 -12.96 11.68
CA THR A 447 -24.85 -14.29 11.72
C THR A 447 -24.69 -15.08 10.43
N ASN A 448 -24.62 -14.40 9.29
CA ASN A 448 -24.37 -15.01 7.99
C ASN A 448 -22.88 -15.36 7.81
N LEU A 449 -22.01 -14.54 8.44
CA LEU A 449 -20.57 -14.72 8.39
C LEU A 449 -20.11 -15.96 9.15
N VAL A 450 -20.84 -16.35 10.20
CA VAL A 450 -20.54 -17.52 11.04
C VAL A 450 -21.27 -18.75 10.51
N VAL A 451 -20.55 -19.61 9.80
CA VAL A 451 -21.06 -20.88 9.30
C VAL A 451 -20.59 -22.02 10.20
N THR A 452 -21.52 -22.86 10.67
CA THR A 452 -21.19 -24.00 11.54
C THR A 452 -20.67 -25.19 10.73
N GLY A 453 -19.63 -25.85 11.27
CA GLY A 453 -19.00 -27.02 10.67
C GLY A 453 -17.73 -27.38 11.42
N ASP A 454 -17.07 -28.46 11.01
CA ASP A 454 -15.90 -29.01 11.67
C ASP A 454 -14.58 -28.60 11.01
N ALA A 455 -14.61 -28.09 9.80
CA ALA A 455 -13.41 -27.69 9.05
C ALA A 455 -12.81 -26.37 9.58
N PRO A 456 -11.51 -26.12 9.37
CA PRO A 456 -10.89 -24.83 9.69
C PRO A 456 -11.63 -23.64 9.04
N GLY A 457 -11.79 -22.56 9.81
CA GLY A 457 -12.54 -21.37 9.35
C GLY A 457 -14.06 -21.47 9.56
N PHE A 458 -14.58 -22.64 9.93
CA PHE A 458 -15.95 -22.85 10.39
C PHE A 458 -16.03 -22.68 11.92
N TRP A 459 -17.22 -22.68 12.46
CA TRP A 459 -17.46 -22.62 13.90
C TRP A 459 -18.19 -23.87 14.38
N SER A 460 -17.85 -24.38 15.54
CA SER A 460 -18.55 -25.52 16.14
C SER A 460 -19.99 -25.16 16.53
N GLU A 461 -20.25 -23.89 16.84
CA GLU A 461 -21.58 -23.36 17.16
C GLU A 461 -21.74 -21.88 16.78
N GLY A 462 -22.97 -21.45 16.52
CA GLY A 462 -23.31 -20.08 16.10
C GLY A 462 -23.89 -19.18 17.20
N SER A 463 -23.91 -19.61 18.47
CA SER A 463 -24.58 -18.90 19.56
C SER A 463 -23.97 -17.52 19.85
N GLN A 464 -22.66 -17.39 19.76
CA GLN A 464 -21.94 -16.11 19.96
C GLN A 464 -22.33 -15.08 18.90
N ALA A 465 -22.44 -15.49 17.63
CA ALA A 465 -22.85 -14.61 16.55
C ALA A 465 -24.30 -14.11 16.75
N SER A 466 -25.19 -14.98 17.24
CA SER A 466 -26.56 -14.58 17.56
C SER A 466 -26.64 -13.59 18.72
N THR A 467 -25.77 -13.75 19.72
CA THR A 467 -25.65 -12.80 20.84
C THR A 467 -25.14 -11.45 20.36
N LEU A 468 -24.08 -11.43 19.53
CA LEU A 468 -23.55 -10.19 18.96
C LEU A 468 -24.55 -9.51 18.03
N ALA A 469 -25.32 -10.26 17.24
CA ALA A 469 -26.40 -9.71 16.41
C ALA A 469 -27.45 -8.99 17.26
N THR A 470 -27.77 -9.49 18.44
CA THR A 470 -28.66 -8.82 19.38
C THR A 470 -28.05 -7.50 19.87
N THR A 471 -26.78 -7.52 20.25
CA THR A 471 -26.04 -6.29 20.62
C THR A 471 -26.02 -5.26 19.51
N ILE A 472 -25.83 -5.69 18.24
CA ILE A 472 -25.87 -4.81 17.07
C ILE A 472 -27.29 -4.22 16.87
N GLN A 473 -28.34 -5.00 17.10
CA GLN A 473 -29.73 -4.50 17.03
C GLN A 473 -29.99 -3.45 18.11
N GLU A 474 -29.55 -3.68 19.36
CA GLU A 474 -29.67 -2.72 20.46
C GLU A 474 -28.87 -1.44 20.17
N ALA A 475 -27.65 -1.57 19.70
CA ALA A 475 -26.79 -0.47 19.29
C ALA A 475 -27.42 0.34 18.13
N THR A 476 -28.03 -0.34 17.16
CA THR A 476 -28.73 0.28 16.03
C THR A 476 -29.95 1.07 16.54
N ALA A 477 -30.75 0.52 17.45
CA ALA A 477 -31.86 1.22 18.06
C ALA A 477 -31.39 2.45 18.87
N TYR A 478 -30.29 2.32 19.58
CA TYR A 478 -29.67 3.41 20.32
C TYR A 478 -29.20 4.53 19.37
N LEU A 479 -28.50 4.19 18.27
CA LEU A 479 -28.07 5.13 17.24
C LEU A 479 -29.29 5.89 16.64
N LYS A 480 -30.38 5.18 16.33
CA LYS A 480 -31.62 5.74 15.77
C LYS A 480 -32.42 6.57 16.78
N SER A 481 -32.10 6.49 18.06
CA SER A 481 -32.78 7.28 19.08
C SER A 481 -32.48 8.78 19.02
N GLY A 482 -31.30 9.14 18.58
CA GLY A 482 -30.76 10.50 18.60
C GLY A 482 -30.39 10.99 20.02
N ALA A 483 -30.85 10.28 21.05
CA ALA A 483 -30.65 10.65 22.46
C ALA A 483 -29.51 9.80 23.07
N TYR A 484 -28.25 10.08 22.67
CA TYR A 484 -27.11 9.29 23.08
C TYR A 484 -25.99 10.15 23.69
N THR A 485 -25.09 9.49 24.40
CA THR A 485 -23.86 10.06 24.94
C THR A 485 -22.66 9.44 24.28
N GLN A 486 -21.53 10.14 24.20
CA GLN A 486 -20.30 9.60 23.63
C GLN A 486 -19.85 8.30 24.33
N GLU A 487 -19.90 8.30 25.69
CA GLU A 487 -19.52 7.09 26.48
C GLU A 487 -20.30 5.85 26.05
N GLN A 488 -21.62 5.97 25.83
CA GLN A 488 -22.44 4.81 25.45
C GLN A 488 -22.25 4.43 23.98
N LEU A 489 -22.01 5.41 23.07
CA LEU A 489 -21.66 5.11 21.68
C LEU A 489 -20.35 4.34 21.60
N ASP A 490 -19.33 4.77 22.34
CA ASP A 490 -18.03 4.13 22.40
C ASP A 490 -18.14 2.74 23.01
N ALA A 491 -18.91 2.56 24.08
CA ALA A 491 -19.15 1.26 24.70
C ALA A 491 -19.79 0.24 23.75
N TYR A 492 -20.77 0.66 22.95
CA TYR A 492 -21.37 -0.22 21.93
C TYR A 492 -20.40 -0.52 20.78
N ALA A 493 -19.65 0.48 20.31
CA ALA A 493 -18.65 0.29 19.25
C ALA A 493 -17.56 -0.69 19.69
N GLU A 494 -17.07 -0.56 20.94
CA GLU A 494 -16.10 -1.47 21.55
C GLU A 494 -16.68 -2.88 21.72
N ALA A 495 -17.91 -3.00 22.25
CA ALA A 495 -18.58 -4.29 22.43
C ALA A 495 -18.76 -5.03 21.10
N ILE A 496 -19.12 -4.33 20.01
CA ILE A 496 -19.24 -4.92 18.68
C ILE A 496 -17.87 -5.36 18.17
N THR A 497 -16.87 -4.50 18.23
CA THR A 497 -15.52 -4.77 17.71
C THR A 497 -14.85 -5.92 18.46
N SER A 498 -14.95 -5.91 19.80
CA SER A 498 -14.43 -6.97 20.66
C SER A 498 -15.17 -8.29 20.41
N GLY A 499 -16.51 -8.23 20.32
CA GLY A 499 -17.32 -9.42 20.03
C GLY A 499 -17.01 -10.06 18.68
N VAL A 500 -16.73 -9.27 17.64
CA VAL A 500 -16.27 -9.78 16.34
C VAL A 500 -14.92 -10.45 16.47
N THR A 501 -13.98 -9.81 17.19
CA THR A 501 -12.65 -10.38 17.44
C THR A 501 -12.74 -11.73 18.15
N ASP A 502 -13.58 -11.83 19.18
CA ASP A 502 -13.80 -13.07 19.93
C ASP A 502 -14.43 -14.15 19.05
N ILE A 503 -15.44 -13.78 18.24
CA ILE A 503 -16.06 -14.70 17.29
C ILE A 503 -15.03 -15.21 16.28
N MET A 504 -14.27 -14.33 15.67
CA MET A 504 -13.26 -14.73 14.67
C MET A 504 -12.17 -15.61 15.27
N ALA A 505 -11.78 -15.36 16.52
CA ALA A 505 -10.82 -16.18 17.25
C ALA A 505 -11.38 -17.56 17.65
N ALA A 506 -12.71 -17.69 17.75
CA ALA A 506 -13.38 -18.95 18.11
C ALA A 506 -13.61 -19.88 16.91
N ALA A 507 -13.26 -19.48 15.69
CA ALA A 507 -13.33 -20.35 14.53
C ALA A 507 -12.39 -21.55 14.70
N ASN A 508 -12.77 -22.70 14.15
CA ASN A 508 -11.96 -23.90 14.19
C ASN A 508 -10.59 -23.63 13.54
N PRO A 509 -9.49 -23.87 14.23
CA PRO A 509 -8.15 -23.69 13.69
C PRO A 509 -7.78 -24.85 12.76
N VAL A 510 -6.72 -24.67 11.99
CA VAL A 510 -6.01 -25.83 11.40
C VAL A 510 -5.36 -26.64 12.51
N GLU A 511 -5.43 -27.95 12.42
CA GLU A 511 -4.80 -28.87 13.36
C GLU A 511 -3.46 -29.31 12.78
N GLU A 512 -2.41 -29.24 13.61
CA GLU A 512 -1.06 -29.65 13.22
C GLU A 512 -1.04 -31.09 12.76
N GLY A 513 -0.38 -31.34 11.63
CA GLY A 513 -0.14 -32.68 11.09
C GLY A 513 -1.31 -33.30 10.37
N LYS A 514 -2.51 -32.71 10.44
CA LYS A 514 -3.65 -33.19 9.63
C LYS A 514 -3.52 -32.76 8.17
N TRP A 515 -4.12 -33.55 7.29
CA TRP A 515 -4.15 -33.31 5.87
C TRP A 515 -5.38 -32.53 5.45
N TYR A 516 -5.17 -31.59 4.54
CA TYR A 516 -6.19 -30.68 4.03
C TYR A 516 -6.01 -30.44 2.54
N ALA A 517 -7.12 -30.23 1.85
CA ALA A 517 -7.15 -29.60 0.53
C ALA A 517 -7.36 -28.11 0.66
N ILE A 518 -6.69 -27.31 -0.16
CA ILE A 518 -6.92 -25.87 -0.29
C ILE A 518 -7.79 -25.66 -1.51
N LYS A 519 -9.01 -25.16 -1.30
CA LYS A 519 -10.05 -25.04 -2.33
C LYS A 519 -10.44 -23.59 -2.56
N PHE A 520 -10.63 -23.23 -3.82
CA PHE A 520 -11.20 -21.95 -4.18
C PHE A 520 -12.75 -21.99 -4.04
N ASP A 521 -13.34 -20.79 -3.86
CA ASP A 521 -14.77 -20.62 -3.62
C ASP A 521 -15.64 -21.12 -4.79
N SER A 522 -16.90 -21.44 -4.51
CA SER A 522 -17.91 -21.65 -5.54
C SER A 522 -18.33 -20.32 -6.17
N GLU A 523 -18.79 -20.36 -7.42
CA GLU A 523 -19.30 -19.17 -8.10
C GLU A 523 -20.43 -18.49 -7.31
N ALA A 524 -21.35 -19.27 -6.77
CA ALA A 524 -22.48 -18.75 -6.03
C ALA A 524 -22.05 -18.02 -4.74
N ASN A 525 -21.16 -18.62 -3.96
CA ASN A 525 -20.67 -18.02 -2.71
C ASN A 525 -19.77 -16.82 -2.98
N TYR A 526 -18.87 -16.91 -3.96
CA TYR A 526 -18.01 -15.79 -4.33
C TYR A 526 -18.83 -14.57 -4.74
N ASN A 527 -19.82 -14.75 -5.61
CA ASN A 527 -20.67 -13.65 -6.06
C ASN A 527 -21.58 -13.10 -4.97
N ALA A 528 -22.07 -13.96 -4.05
CA ALA A 528 -22.89 -13.51 -2.91
C ALA A 528 -22.12 -12.64 -1.92
N HIS A 529 -20.80 -12.82 -1.79
CA HIS A 529 -19.96 -12.15 -0.79
C HIS A 529 -19.00 -11.12 -1.38
N GLN A 530 -19.20 -10.70 -2.62
CA GLN A 530 -18.42 -9.59 -3.20
C GLN A 530 -18.78 -8.28 -2.53
N TRP A 531 -17.79 -7.68 -1.90
CA TRP A 531 -17.90 -6.59 -0.93
C TRP A 531 -18.37 -5.24 -1.47
N ASN A 532 -18.26 -4.96 -2.75
CA ASN A 532 -18.52 -3.61 -3.30
C ASN A 532 -19.36 -3.63 -4.57
N LYS A 533 -19.96 -4.76 -4.90
CA LYS A 533 -20.50 -4.90 -6.25
C LYS A 533 -22.02 -5.03 -6.18
N ALA A 534 -22.70 -3.97 -6.49
CA ALA A 534 -24.14 -3.83 -6.52
C ALA A 534 -24.86 -4.94 -7.34
N GLY A 535 -24.70 -6.19 -6.91
CA GLY A 535 -25.31 -7.38 -7.53
C GLY A 535 -24.62 -7.85 -8.83
N ALA A 536 -23.41 -7.32 -9.12
CA ALA A 536 -22.64 -7.76 -10.29
C ALA A 536 -22.08 -9.16 -10.09
N VAL A 537 -22.20 -10.02 -11.08
CA VAL A 537 -21.61 -11.35 -11.14
C VAL A 537 -20.24 -11.24 -11.79
N ASN A 538 -19.20 -11.73 -11.13
CA ASN A 538 -17.86 -11.78 -11.71
C ASN A 538 -17.74 -13.05 -12.57
N THR A 539 -17.95 -12.91 -13.85
CA THR A 539 -17.76 -14.00 -14.82
C THR A 539 -16.32 -14.16 -15.28
N ALA A 540 -15.41 -13.27 -14.86
CA ALA A 540 -14.02 -13.28 -15.31
C ALA A 540 -13.18 -14.41 -14.71
N LEU A 541 -13.65 -15.04 -13.62
CA LEU A 541 -12.97 -16.15 -12.97
C LEU A 541 -13.29 -17.52 -13.60
N GLY A 542 -14.33 -17.60 -14.40
CA GLY A 542 -14.65 -18.76 -15.27
C GLY A 542 -14.49 -20.10 -14.58
N ASP A 543 -13.56 -20.90 -15.08
CA ASP A 543 -13.35 -22.28 -14.66
C ASP A 543 -12.55 -22.42 -13.33
N LEU A 544 -12.21 -21.30 -12.66
CA LEU A 544 -11.45 -21.33 -11.41
C LEU A 544 -12.28 -21.80 -10.21
N TYR A 545 -13.60 -21.56 -10.26
CA TYR A 545 -14.51 -21.89 -9.17
C TYR A 545 -14.52 -23.39 -8.84
N ASP A 546 -14.63 -23.68 -7.53
CA ASP A 546 -14.63 -25.03 -6.95
C ASP A 546 -13.35 -25.84 -7.17
N ASN A 547 -12.28 -25.25 -7.70
CA ASN A 547 -11.02 -25.90 -7.97
C ASN A 547 -10.12 -26.01 -6.71
N TYR A 548 -9.23 -27.00 -6.75
CA TYR A 548 -8.30 -27.35 -5.67
C TYR A 548 -6.87 -26.99 -6.03
N ALA A 549 -6.12 -26.46 -5.07
CA ALA A 549 -4.69 -26.22 -5.23
C ALA A 549 -3.93 -27.55 -5.34
N ALA A 550 -3.11 -27.69 -6.37
CA ALA A 550 -2.31 -28.87 -6.63
C ALA A 550 -1.06 -28.52 -7.45
N PRO A 551 0.00 -29.31 -7.40
CA PRO A 551 1.05 -29.24 -8.40
C PRO A 551 0.46 -29.54 -9.78
N ALA A 552 0.65 -28.64 -10.74
CA ALA A 552 0.14 -28.82 -12.10
C ALA A 552 0.95 -28.01 -13.13
N ASN A 553 1.03 -28.56 -14.35
CA ASN A 553 1.62 -27.91 -15.51
C ASN A 553 0.55 -27.28 -16.41
N ILE A 554 0.96 -26.33 -17.26
CA ILE A 554 0.18 -25.87 -18.38
C ILE A 554 0.81 -26.43 -19.65
N GLU A 555 0.07 -27.27 -20.36
CA GLU A 555 0.44 -27.66 -21.71
C GLU A 555 -0.26 -26.73 -22.71
N THR A 556 0.50 -26.20 -23.63
CA THR A 556 -0.01 -25.32 -24.68
C THR A 556 0.16 -25.98 -26.02
N GLU A 557 -0.93 -26.30 -26.68
CA GLU A 557 -0.95 -26.88 -28.02
C GLU A 557 -1.43 -25.85 -29.05
N GLY A 558 -0.80 -25.83 -30.23
CA GLY A 558 -1.16 -24.97 -31.34
C GLY A 558 -0.26 -23.75 -31.53
N GLU A 559 -0.44 -23.05 -32.65
CA GLU A 559 0.31 -21.84 -32.98
C GLU A 559 -0.63 -20.64 -33.19
N GLY A 560 -0.20 -19.43 -32.73
CA GLY A 560 -0.90 -18.18 -32.96
C GLY A 560 -2.26 -18.10 -32.26
N GLU A 561 -3.31 -17.63 -32.94
CA GLU A 561 -4.67 -17.45 -32.40
C GLU A 561 -5.39 -18.78 -32.09
N SER A 562 -4.81 -19.92 -32.46
CA SER A 562 -5.37 -21.27 -32.22
C SER A 562 -4.72 -21.98 -31.02
N GLN A 563 -3.98 -21.27 -30.21
CA GLN A 563 -3.28 -21.80 -29.04
C GLN A 563 -4.30 -22.18 -27.94
N VAL A 564 -4.31 -23.44 -27.51
CA VAL A 564 -5.12 -23.94 -26.42
C VAL A 564 -4.21 -24.32 -25.27
N SER A 565 -4.46 -23.79 -24.09
CA SER A 565 -3.73 -24.14 -22.86
C SER A 565 -4.59 -25.06 -22.02
N THR A 566 -4.03 -26.22 -21.67
CA THR A 566 -4.69 -27.22 -20.81
C THR A 566 -3.91 -27.39 -19.52
N LEU A 567 -4.59 -27.38 -18.37
CA LEU A 567 -4.01 -27.70 -17.08
C LEU A 567 -3.91 -29.20 -16.95
N GLN A 568 -2.72 -29.67 -16.61
CA GLN A 568 -2.46 -31.09 -16.33
C GLN A 568 -1.93 -31.26 -14.91
N GLY A 569 -2.69 -31.98 -14.08
CA GLY A 569 -2.21 -32.50 -12.81
C GLY A 569 -1.24 -33.68 -13.05
N PHE A 570 -0.54 -34.10 -12.02
CA PHE A 570 0.36 -35.23 -12.07
C PHE A 570 -0.37 -36.54 -11.69
N SER A 571 -0.04 -37.60 -12.36
CA SER A 571 -0.63 -38.92 -12.09
C SER A 571 0.02 -39.63 -10.89
N SER A 572 1.19 -39.19 -10.47
CA SER A 572 1.97 -39.72 -9.34
C SER A 572 2.72 -38.61 -8.61
N LEU A 573 2.91 -38.76 -7.31
CA LEU A 573 3.73 -37.82 -6.51
C LEU A 573 5.20 -37.83 -6.91
N GLU A 574 5.71 -38.93 -7.50
CA GLU A 574 7.09 -39.03 -7.98
C GLU A 574 7.39 -38.08 -9.15
N GLU A 575 6.37 -37.63 -9.86
CA GLU A 575 6.51 -36.65 -10.95
C GLU A 575 6.63 -35.21 -10.44
N VAL A 576 6.35 -34.95 -9.15
CA VAL A 576 6.40 -33.63 -8.55
C VAL A 576 7.82 -33.29 -8.17
N THR A 577 8.40 -32.27 -8.81
CA THR A 577 9.79 -31.87 -8.62
C THR A 577 9.94 -30.53 -7.93
N VAL A 578 11.14 -30.26 -7.42
CA VAL A 578 11.47 -28.94 -6.81
C VAL A 578 11.24 -27.82 -7.83
N GLY A 579 10.51 -26.78 -7.43
CA GLY A 579 10.14 -25.65 -8.27
C GLY A 579 8.83 -25.81 -9.03
N GLN A 580 8.13 -26.94 -8.82
CA GLN A 580 6.84 -27.20 -9.46
C GLN A 580 5.79 -26.14 -9.08
N ALA A 581 5.14 -25.56 -10.08
CA ALA A 581 4.09 -24.57 -9.86
C ALA A 581 2.85 -25.20 -9.22
N VAL A 582 2.23 -24.48 -8.30
CA VAL A 582 0.95 -24.83 -7.69
C VAL A 582 -0.17 -24.06 -8.39
N ARG A 583 -1.17 -24.79 -8.85
CA ARG A 583 -2.31 -24.28 -9.61
C ARG A 583 -3.61 -24.83 -9.07
N PHE A 584 -4.72 -24.19 -9.42
CA PHE A 584 -6.05 -24.68 -9.10
C PHE A 584 -6.54 -25.59 -10.24
N ILE A 585 -6.79 -26.85 -9.94
CA ILE A 585 -7.30 -27.87 -10.85
C ILE A 585 -8.73 -28.25 -10.48
N SER A 586 -9.53 -28.65 -11.48
CA SER A 586 -10.91 -29.07 -11.24
C SER A 586 -10.96 -30.44 -10.55
N ASP A 587 -12.06 -30.69 -9.86
CA ASP A 587 -12.33 -31.98 -9.20
C ASP A 587 -12.23 -33.17 -10.18
N GLU A 588 -12.70 -32.98 -11.43
CA GLU A 588 -12.60 -33.99 -12.50
C GLU A 588 -11.14 -34.29 -12.92
N SER A 589 -10.21 -33.40 -12.61
CA SER A 589 -8.79 -33.54 -12.95
C SER A 589 -7.98 -34.18 -11.82
N ILE A 590 -8.59 -34.49 -10.69
CA ILE A 590 -7.95 -35.12 -9.54
C ILE A 590 -8.02 -36.64 -9.75
N GLU A 591 -6.87 -37.25 -10.00
CA GLU A 591 -6.75 -38.69 -10.14
C GLU A 591 -6.54 -39.39 -8.78
N GLN A 592 -5.83 -38.71 -7.87
CA GLN A 592 -5.51 -39.22 -6.52
C GLN A 592 -5.62 -38.07 -5.49
N MET A 593 -6.16 -38.35 -4.31
CA MET A 593 -6.26 -37.37 -3.23
C MET A 593 -4.90 -36.82 -2.77
N ASP A 594 -3.85 -37.59 -2.95
CA ASP A 594 -2.46 -37.22 -2.67
C ASP A 594 -2.03 -35.93 -3.41
N GLN A 595 -2.59 -35.67 -4.61
CA GLN A 595 -2.26 -34.51 -5.44
C GLN A 595 -2.67 -33.17 -4.83
N ILE A 596 -3.72 -33.16 -4.03
CA ILE A 596 -4.30 -31.94 -3.41
C ILE A 596 -4.02 -31.87 -1.91
N ALA A 597 -3.25 -32.81 -1.38
CA ALA A 597 -3.06 -32.96 0.06
C ALA A 597 -1.91 -32.09 0.58
N PHE A 598 -2.26 -31.17 1.47
CA PHE A 598 -1.33 -30.33 2.21
C PHE A 598 -1.50 -30.54 3.70
N ARG A 599 -0.41 -30.49 4.47
CA ARG A 599 -0.47 -30.44 5.93
C ARG A 599 0.20 -29.19 6.48
N PHE A 600 -0.28 -28.73 7.60
CA PHE A 600 0.23 -27.56 8.29
C PHE A 600 1.15 -28.03 9.41
N VAL A 601 2.43 -27.71 9.34
CA VAL A 601 3.44 -28.07 10.32
C VAL A 601 3.81 -26.84 11.12
N ALA A 602 3.53 -26.87 12.43
CA ALA A 602 3.71 -25.70 13.31
C ALA A 602 5.19 -25.28 13.40
N GLN A 603 5.41 -23.98 13.36
CA GLN A 603 6.69 -23.33 13.55
C GLN A 603 6.53 -22.25 14.64
N GLY A 604 6.49 -22.65 15.91
CA GLY A 604 6.16 -21.77 17.03
C GLY A 604 4.65 -21.65 17.27
N ASP A 605 4.24 -20.62 18.01
CA ASP A 605 2.89 -20.56 18.61
C ASP A 605 1.74 -20.27 17.63
N SER A 606 2.00 -19.72 16.44
CA SER A 606 0.92 -19.28 15.53
C SER A 606 1.26 -19.32 14.04
N ALA A 607 2.44 -19.84 13.66
CA ALA A 607 2.87 -19.92 12.29
C ALA A 607 3.06 -21.36 11.86
N PHE A 608 2.79 -21.63 10.58
CA PHE A 608 2.94 -22.94 9.96
C PHE A 608 3.83 -22.85 8.72
N VAL A 609 4.54 -23.91 8.42
CA VAL A 609 4.93 -24.21 7.03
C VAL A 609 3.85 -25.14 6.44
N ILE A 610 3.57 -24.99 5.16
CA ILE A 610 2.57 -25.82 4.48
C ILE A 610 3.31 -26.81 3.60
N GLN A 611 3.21 -28.08 3.94
CA GLN A 611 3.89 -29.19 3.27
C GLN A 611 2.90 -29.98 2.42
N HIS A 612 3.24 -30.17 1.16
CA HIS A 612 2.51 -31.04 0.25
C HIS A 612 2.86 -32.51 0.48
N LYS A 613 1.99 -33.38 0.09
CA LYS A 613 2.17 -34.85 0.22
C LYS A 613 3.45 -35.40 -0.46
N SER A 614 3.93 -34.72 -1.50
CA SER A 614 5.22 -35.00 -2.15
C SER A 614 6.46 -34.78 -1.27
N GLY A 615 6.30 -34.21 -0.07
CA GLY A 615 7.41 -33.83 0.82
C GLY A 615 7.89 -32.39 0.66
N LEU A 616 7.55 -31.74 -0.44
CA LEU A 616 7.90 -30.33 -0.71
C LEU A 616 6.98 -29.35 0.03
N TYR A 617 7.43 -28.13 0.17
CA TYR A 617 6.71 -27.05 0.87
C TYR A 617 6.23 -25.97 -0.09
N LEU A 618 5.13 -25.29 0.25
CA LEU A 618 4.78 -24.04 -0.42
C LEU A 618 5.90 -23.01 -0.24
N SER A 619 6.42 -22.55 -1.36
CA SER A 619 7.63 -21.74 -1.49
C SER A 619 7.39 -20.52 -2.39
N GLY A 620 8.28 -19.52 -2.34
CA GLY A 620 8.27 -18.38 -3.26
C GLY A 620 7.21 -17.35 -2.95
N ALA A 621 6.79 -17.20 -1.70
CA ALA A 621 5.66 -16.38 -1.26
C ALA A 621 5.98 -14.88 -1.13
N ALA A 622 6.55 -14.22 -2.13
CA ALA A 622 6.61 -12.77 -2.21
C ALA A 622 5.33 -12.19 -2.82
N ARG A 623 5.17 -10.85 -2.85
CA ARG A 623 3.98 -10.21 -3.41
C ARG A 623 3.85 -10.48 -4.91
N SER A 624 2.64 -10.84 -5.36
CA SER A 624 2.30 -11.15 -6.75
C SER A 624 3.17 -12.24 -7.38
N THR A 625 3.67 -13.17 -6.56
CA THR A 625 4.54 -14.25 -6.99
C THR A 625 3.75 -15.55 -7.11
N ASN A 626 3.97 -16.30 -8.20
CA ASN A 626 3.44 -17.65 -8.31
C ASN A 626 4.11 -18.54 -7.26
N LEU A 627 3.31 -19.23 -6.47
CA LEU A 627 3.79 -20.19 -5.51
C LEU A 627 4.23 -21.48 -6.20
N THR A 628 5.29 -22.05 -5.67
CA THR A 628 5.85 -23.31 -6.12
C THR A 628 5.96 -24.27 -4.94
N LEU A 629 6.22 -25.53 -5.23
CA LEU A 629 6.66 -26.50 -4.25
C LEU A 629 8.20 -26.54 -4.22
N GLY A 630 8.79 -26.36 -3.05
CA GLY A 630 10.25 -26.31 -2.91
C GLY A 630 10.72 -26.69 -1.53
N LEU A 631 12.02 -26.51 -1.29
CA LEU A 631 12.67 -26.83 -0.01
C LEU A 631 12.87 -25.58 0.88
N THR A 632 12.51 -24.40 0.40
CA THR A 632 12.50 -23.16 1.18
C THR A 632 11.05 -22.74 1.45
N PRO A 633 10.46 -23.14 2.58
CA PRO A 633 9.09 -22.76 2.89
C PRO A 633 8.95 -21.29 3.23
N ALA A 634 7.74 -20.76 3.06
CA ALA A 634 7.30 -19.56 3.75
C ALA A 634 6.65 -19.95 5.09
N LEU A 635 6.55 -19.01 6.02
CA LEU A 635 5.71 -19.13 7.18
C LEU A 635 4.31 -18.60 6.86
N PHE A 636 3.29 -19.29 7.34
CA PHE A 636 1.89 -18.96 7.06
C PHE A 636 1.10 -18.82 8.36
N ASN A 637 0.35 -17.74 8.46
CA ASN A 637 -0.63 -17.51 9.52
C ASN A 637 -2.03 -17.65 8.95
N VAL A 638 -2.84 -18.51 9.55
CA VAL A 638 -4.21 -18.77 9.11
C VAL A 638 -5.18 -18.00 9.98
N LYS A 639 -6.08 -17.24 9.38
CA LYS A 639 -7.13 -16.49 10.07
C LYS A 639 -8.50 -16.81 9.44
N ALA A 640 -9.52 -16.95 10.26
CA ALA A 640 -10.87 -17.04 9.76
C ALA A 640 -11.25 -15.75 9.01
N ALA A 641 -11.92 -15.91 7.88
CA ALA A 641 -12.37 -14.80 7.03
C ALA A 641 -13.91 -14.67 7.01
N GLY A 642 -14.62 -15.61 7.62
CA GLY A 642 -16.06 -15.71 7.56
C GLY A 642 -16.55 -16.65 6.46
N TYR A 643 -17.79 -17.03 6.53
CA TYR A 643 -18.45 -17.94 5.57
C TYR A 643 -17.76 -19.30 5.41
N GLY A 644 -17.08 -19.78 6.48
CA GLY A 644 -16.31 -21.01 6.45
C GLY A 644 -14.95 -20.90 5.74
N LYS A 645 -14.54 -19.70 5.37
CA LYS A 645 -13.27 -19.44 4.67
C LYS A 645 -12.19 -18.95 5.60
N VAL A 646 -10.96 -19.06 5.15
CA VAL A 646 -9.76 -18.50 5.79
C VAL A 646 -8.98 -17.62 4.83
N VAL A 647 -8.24 -16.68 5.36
CA VAL A 647 -7.12 -16.00 4.70
C VAL A 647 -5.81 -16.52 5.28
N ILE A 648 -4.82 -16.72 4.42
CA ILE A 648 -3.54 -17.32 4.78
C ILE A 648 -2.45 -16.30 4.46
N GLU A 649 -1.96 -15.60 5.50
CA GLU A 649 -0.88 -14.60 5.37
C GLU A 649 0.47 -15.28 5.26
N ALA A 650 1.24 -14.93 4.24
CA ALA A 650 2.59 -15.42 4.05
C ALA A 650 3.64 -14.48 4.65
N ARG A 651 4.66 -15.05 5.27
CA ARG A 651 5.82 -14.36 5.85
C ARG A 651 7.11 -15.10 5.51
N ASN A 652 8.24 -14.41 5.61
CA ASN A 652 9.54 -15.05 5.47
C ASN A 652 9.84 -15.97 6.68
N LEU A 653 10.92 -16.74 6.62
CA LEU A 653 11.30 -17.67 7.71
C LEU A 653 11.69 -16.98 9.02
N LYS A 654 11.94 -15.67 9.03
CA LYS A 654 12.12 -14.87 10.25
C LYS A 654 10.80 -14.50 10.92
N GLY A 655 9.68 -14.70 10.24
CA GLY A 655 8.34 -14.27 10.66
C GLY A 655 8.01 -12.83 10.28
N GLU A 656 8.82 -12.20 9.46
CA GLU A 656 8.63 -10.82 9.00
C GLU A 656 7.76 -10.80 7.74
N ARG A 657 7.05 -9.69 7.55
CA ARG A 657 6.34 -9.45 6.29
C ARG A 657 7.33 -9.23 5.15
N TYR A 658 6.99 -9.72 3.96
CA TYR A 658 7.78 -9.47 2.74
C TYR A 658 7.84 -7.98 2.38
N TYR A 659 6.78 -7.22 2.73
CA TYR A 659 6.66 -5.78 2.54
C TYR A 659 6.23 -5.13 3.85
N ALA A 660 6.91 -4.06 4.25
CA ALA A 660 6.69 -3.41 5.55
C ALA A 660 5.28 -2.81 5.68
N ASP A 661 4.71 -2.36 4.56
CA ASP A 661 3.46 -1.60 4.48
C ASP A 661 2.23 -2.46 4.15
N ALA A 662 2.42 -3.70 3.68
CA ALA A 662 1.31 -4.55 3.26
C ALA A 662 1.54 -6.03 3.56
N PRO A 663 0.58 -6.73 4.19
CA PRO A 663 0.57 -8.18 4.26
C PRO A 663 0.34 -8.77 2.86
N VAL A 664 0.79 -10.00 2.64
CA VAL A 664 0.46 -10.77 1.45
C VAL A 664 -0.25 -12.06 1.83
N TYR A 665 -1.27 -12.41 1.07
CA TYR A 665 -2.13 -13.56 1.33
C TYR A 665 -2.06 -14.52 0.15
N LEU A 666 -2.26 -15.80 0.41
CA LEU A 666 -2.51 -16.78 -0.65
C LEU A 666 -3.73 -16.33 -1.46
N HIS A 667 -3.63 -16.40 -2.77
CA HIS A 667 -4.62 -15.84 -3.68
C HIS A 667 -4.78 -16.72 -4.93
N ALA A 668 -6.01 -16.98 -5.30
CA ALA A 668 -6.34 -17.69 -6.53
C ALA A 668 -6.38 -16.71 -7.70
N GLN A 669 -5.47 -16.87 -8.66
CA GLN A 669 -5.36 -16.04 -9.85
C GLN A 669 -5.94 -16.75 -11.06
N ASN A 670 -6.80 -16.06 -11.82
CA ASN A 670 -7.40 -16.63 -13.03
C ASN A 670 -6.35 -16.92 -14.13
N ALA A 671 -5.37 -16.04 -14.31
CA ALA A 671 -4.30 -16.26 -15.27
C ALA A 671 -3.49 -17.50 -14.91
N GLY A 672 -3.56 -18.54 -15.77
CA GLY A 672 -2.91 -19.82 -15.57
C GLY A 672 -3.42 -20.60 -14.36
N HIS A 673 -4.57 -20.26 -13.79
CA HIS A 673 -5.17 -20.83 -12.56
C HIS A 673 -4.18 -20.93 -11.39
N SER A 674 -3.29 -19.95 -11.28
CA SER A 674 -2.15 -20.03 -10.36
C SER A 674 -2.55 -19.74 -8.92
N LEU A 675 -1.93 -20.46 -7.98
CA LEU A 675 -1.87 -20.03 -6.59
C LEU A 675 -0.72 -19.01 -6.47
N VAL A 676 -1.08 -17.78 -6.11
CA VAL A 676 -0.13 -16.67 -6.00
C VAL A 676 -0.22 -16.04 -4.61
N THR A 677 0.56 -15.01 -4.36
CA THR A 677 0.39 -14.12 -3.21
C THR A 677 -0.12 -12.76 -3.64
N TRP A 678 -1.04 -12.19 -2.87
CA TRP A 678 -1.65 -10.89 -3.13
C TRP A 678 -1.95 -10.15 -1.81
N ASN A 679 -2.18 -8.84 -1.87
CA ASN A 679 -2.41 -8.00 -0.70
C ASN A 679 -3.91 -7.73 -0.38
N ASN A 680 -4.80 -8.59 -0.83
CA ASN A 680 -6.24 -8.46 -0.59
C ASN A 680 -6.74 -9.63 0.28
N ASP A 681 -7.12 -9.32 1.53
CA ASP A 681 -7.61 -10.27 2.54
C ASP A 681 -9.14 -10.28 2.70
N ASN A 682 -9.87 -9.63 1.78
CA ASN A 682 -11.32 -9.58 1.84
C ASN A 682 -11.95 -10.95 1.58
N VAL A 683 -12.98 -11.30 2.35
CA VAL A 683 -13.71 -12.58 2.24
C VAL A 683 -14.35 -12.80 0.86
N GLY A 684 -14.76 -11.74 0.19
CA GLY A 684 -15.28 -11.77 -1.19
C GLY A 684 -14.20 -11.71 -2.27
N SER A 685 -12.93 -11.80 -1.91
CA SER A 685 -11.80 -11.80 -2.83
C SER A 685 -11.32 -13.21 -3.10
N SER A 686 -10.45 -13.33 -4.11
CA SER A 686 -9.76 -14.59 -4.40
C SER A 686 -8.68 -14.96 -3.36
N SER A 687 -8.52 -14.19 -2.29
CA SER A 687 -7.63 -14.51 -1.16
C SER A 687 -8.33 -15.29 -0.03
N ALA A 688 -9.66 -15.37 -0.04
CA ALA A 688 -10.42 -16.18 0.92
C ALA A 688 -10.65 -17.59 0.35
N LEU A 689 -10.11 -18.58 1.03
CA LEU A 689 -10.03 -19.97 0.58
C LEU A 689 -10.71 -20.90 1.60
N TYR A 690 -11.14 -22.07 1.15
CA TYR A 690 -11.53 -23.17 2.03
C TYR A 690 -10.35 -24.07 2.32
N ILE A 691 -10.28 -24.59 3.54
CA ILE A 691 -9.37 -25.67 3.96
C ILE A 691 -10.24 -26.87 4.30
N GLU A 692 -10.32 -27.84 3.41
CA GLU A 692 -11.14 -29.03 3.57
C GLU A 692 -10.32 -30.19 4.14
N PRO A 693 -10.72 -30.82 5.26
CA PRO A 693 -10.02 -31.98 5.81
C PRO A 693 -10.05 -33.16 4.83
N ILE A 694 -8.92 -33.85 4.71
CA ILE A 694 -8.79 -35.10 3.96
C ILE A 694 -8.61 -36.23 4.96
N ASP A 695 -9.42 -37.31 4.83
CA ASP A 695 -9.22 -38.53 5.61
C ASP A 695 -8.02 -39.30 5.08
N GLU A 696 -7.11 -39.71 5.97
CA GLU A 696 -5.90 -40.46 5.59
C GLU A 696 -6.21 -41.79 4.89
N SER A 697 -7.41 -42.34 5.08
CA SER A 697 -7.87 -43.55 4.36
C SER A 697 -8.15 -43.32 2.88
N GLU A 698 -8.18 -42.07 2.42
CA GLU A 698 -8.39 -41.73 1.01
C GLU A 698 -7.10 -41.66 0.20
N PHE A 699 -5.93 -41.84 0.82
CA PHE A 699 -4.64 -41.78 0.14
C PHE A 699 -4.29 -43.14 -0.53
N ASP A 700 -3.93 -43.08 -1.80
CA ASP A 700 -3.53 -44.24 -2.58
C ASP A 700 -2.13 -44.71 -2.24
N GLU A 701 -1.19 -43.81 -1.92
CA GLU A 701 0.19 -44.12 -1.59
C GLU A 701 0.48 -44.33 -0.08
N GLY A 702 -0.60 -44.41 0.73
CA GLY A 702 -0.50 -44.55 2.19
C GLY A 702 -0.24 -43.21 2.91
N GLU A 703 -0.05 -43.25 4.25
CA GLU A 703 0.03 -42.08 5.11
C GLU A 703 1.39 -41.35 5.05
N GLY A 704 2.41 -41.96 4.46
CA GLY A 704 3.78 -41.47 4.44
C GLY A 704 3.99 -40.25 3.54
N ILE A 705 5.06 -39.52 3.84
CA ILE A 705 5.62 -38.47 2.97
C ILE A 705 6.88 -39.07 2.34
N ALA A 706 7.17 -38.68 1.10
CA ALA A 706 8.42 -39.13 0.45
C ALA A 706 9.62 -38.66 1.28
N GLU A 707 10.55 -39.57 1.51
CA GLU A 707 11.79 -39.29 2.26
C GLU A 707 12.75 -38.42 1.43
N SER A 708 12.67 -38.51 0.11
CA SER A 708 13.45 -37.72 -0.84
C SER A 708 12.53 -37.05 -1.87
N VAL A 709 13.00 -35.94 -2.41
CA VAL A 709 12.33 -35.18 -3.47
C VAL A 709 13.21 -35.04 -4.68
N ILE A 710 12.60 -34.90 -5.85
CA ILE A 710 13.32 -34.84 -7.13
C ILE A 710 13.53 -33.38 -7.52
N MET A 711 14.75 -33.05 -7.90
CA MET A 711 15.08 -31.78 -8.57
C MET A 711 15.58 -32.10 -9.98
N ASN A 712 15.01 -31.43 -10.98
CA ASN A 712 15.53 -31.51 -12.34
C ASN A 712 16.70 -30.56 -12.51
N ALA A 713 17.82 -31.08 -12.94
CA ALA A 713 19.04 -30.32 -13.15
C ALA A 713 19.53 -30.46 -14.61
N LYS A 714 20.22 -29.41 -15.11
CA LYS A 714 20.84 -29.48 -16.43
C LYS A 714 22.02 -30.49 -16.38
N PRO A 715 22.14 -31.42 -17.36
CA PRO A 715 23.24 -32.37 -17.39
C PRO A 715 24.59 -31.66 -17.39
N ASN A 716 25.60 -32.33 -16.86
CA ASN A 716 27.01 -31.89 -16.88
C ASN A 716 27.19 -30.45 -16.35
N SER A 717 26.46 -30.05 -15.31
CA SER A 717 26.42 -28.71 -14.85
C SER A 717 26.83 -28.53 -13.39
N ILE A 718 27.14 -27.31 -13.01
CA ILE A 718 27.31 -26.88 -11.63
C ILE A 718 26.19 -25.93 -11.29
N ILE A 719 25.63 -26.06 -10.07
CA ILE A 719 24.54 -25.23 -9.56
C ILE A 719 24.94 -24.74 -8.18
N PHE A 720 24.88 -23.47 -7.96
CA PHE A 720 24.91 -22.92 -6.59
C PHE A 720 23.54 -23.13 -5.93
N MET A 721 23.53 -23.73 -4.73
CA MET A 721 22.31 -24.03 -4.00
C MET A 721 22.42 -23.59 -2.54
N CYS A 722 21.31 -23.16 -1.99
CA CYS A 722 21.18 -22.89 -0.56
C CYS A 722 19.74 -23.14 -0.12
N TYR A 723 19.55 -24.06 0.81
CA TYR A 723 18.25 -24.39 1.38
C TYR A 723 18.26 -24.21 2.91
N PRO A 724 17.12 -23.84 3.51
CA PRO A 724 17.02 -23.66 4.95
C PRO A 724 17.07 -24.98 5.76
N THR A 725 16.99 -26.11 5.11
CA THR A 725 17.12 -27.44 5.72
C THR A 725 18.46 -28.07 5.32
N ALA A 726 19.04 -28.87 6.22
CA ALA A 726 20.17 -29.72 5.87
C ALA A 726 19.71 -30.79 4.89
N PHE A 727 20.56 -31.19 3.96
CA PHE A 727 20.22 -32.18 2.94
C PHE A 727 21.41 -32.97 2.44
N SER A 728 21.13 -34.17 1.93
CA SER A 728 22.06 -35.00 1.12
C SER A 728 21.47 -35.19 -0.27
N VAL A 729 22.27 -35.62 -1.22
CA VAL A 729 21.82 -35.84 -2.60
C VAL A 729 22.29 -37.23 -3.08
N GLU A 730 21.54 -37.78 -4.04
CA GLU A 730 21.95 -38.89 -4.88
C GLU A 730 21.91 -38.43 -6.34
N ASN A 731 22.75 -39.05 -7.17
CA ASN A 731 22.98 -38.74 -8.59
C ASN A 731 23.69 -37.38 -8.85
N ALA A 732 24.29 -36.79 -7.81
CA ALA A 732 25.13 -35.61 -7.90
C ALA A 732 26.11 -35.56 -6.74
N GLU A 733 27.05 -34.64 -6.76
CA GLU A 733 28.04 -34.43 -5.69
C GLU A 733 27.89 -33.03 -5.09
N ILE A 734 28.02 -32.92 -3.77
CA ILE A 734 27.95 -31.64 -3.05
C ILE A 734 29.36 -31.19 -2.68
N TYR A 735 29.64 -29.91 -2.90
CA TYR A 735 30.91 -29.27 -2.56
C TYR A 735 30.68 -28.01 -1.74
N ALA A 736 31.41 -27.87 -0.63
CA ALA A 736 31.41 -26.69 0.21
C ALA A 736 32.62 -25.82 -0.08
N TYR A 737 32.44 -24.52 -0.04
CA TYR A 737 33.53 -23.55 -0.19
C TYR A 737 34.57 -23.66 0.91
N GLN A 738 35.85 -23.68 0.54
CA GLN A 738 37.00 -23.81 1.43
C GLN A 738 37.94 -22.63 1.41
N GLY A 739 37.84 -21.73 0.43
CA GLY A 739 38.63 -20.54 0.35
C GLY A 739 39.04 -20.16 -1.07
N ALA A 740 39.65 -19.00 -1.20
CA ALA A 740 40.19 -18.45 -2.41
C ALA A 740 41.73 -18.54 -2.37
N ILE A 741 42.33 -18.87 -3.50
CA ILE A 741 43.80 -18.89 -3.69
C ILE A 741 44.08 -17.98 -4.86
N THR A 742 45.14 -17.14 -4.76
CA THR A 742 45.69 -16.40 -5.89
C THR A 742 46.99 -17.00 -6.34
N GLU A 743 47.07 -17.42 -7.62
CA GLU A 743 48.29 -17.77 -8.28
C GLU A 743 48.59 -16.75 -9.40
N GLY A 744 49.46 -15.75 -9.13
CA GLY A 744 49.75 -14.70 -10.08
C GLY A 744 48.59 -13.71 -10.23
N GLU A 745 48.02 -13.61 -11.43
CA GLU A 745 46.83 -12.79 -11.74
C GLU A 745 45.52 -13.58 -11.74
N GLN A 746 45.56 -14.89 -11.47
CA GLN A 746 44.39 -15.76 -11.45
C GLN A 746 43.90 -16.00 -10.02
N ALA A 747 42.62 -16.02 -9.84
CA ALA A 747 41.94 -16.39 -8.60
C ALA A 747 41.29 -17.76 -8.75
N HIS A 748 41.53 -18.60 -7.78
CA HIS A 748 40.96 -19.92 -7.70
C HIS A 748 40.07 -20.03 -6.47
N TYR A 749 38.82 -20.39 -6.63
CA TYR A 749 37.89 -20.68 -5.55
C TYR A 749 37.87 -22.18 -5.30
N ALA A 750 38.30 -22.61 -4.11
CA ALA A 750 38.41 -24.01 -3.75
C ALA A 750 37.10 -24.47 -3.05
N PHE A 751 36.58 -25.60 -3.54
CA PHE A 751 35.43 -26.30 -2.99
C PHE A 751 35.79 -27.75 -2.72
N ASN A 752 35.52 -28.23 -1.50
CA ASN A 752 35.75 -29.61 -1.12
C ASN A 752 34.43 -30.38 -1.10
N GLN A 753 34.50 -31.62 -1.51
CA GLN A 753 33.36 -32.55 -1.47
C GLN A 753 32.93 -32.79 -0.02
N ILE A 754 31.62 -32.77 0.19
CA ILE A 754 30.97 -33.09 1.46
C ILE A 754 29.85 -34.11 1.23
N GLU A 755 29.49 -34.86 2.26
CA GLU A 755 28.41 -35.85 2.16
C GLU A 755 27.02 -35.22 2.25
N GLN A 756 26.90 -34.13 2.99
CA GLN A 756 25.66 -33.41 3.22
C GLN A 756 25.89 -31.91 3.42
N ALA A 757 24.93 -31.10 3.00
CA ALA A 757 24.89 -29.69 3.30
C ALA A 757 24.23 -29.42 4.66
N GLU A 758 24.75 -28.44 5.42
CA GLU A 758 24.11 -27.96 6.63
C GLU A 758 22.90 -27.06 6.28
N ALA A 759 21.99 -26.88 7.23
CA ALA A 759 20.86 -25.99 7.07
C ALA A 759 21.34 -24.53 6.82
N GLY A 760 20.91 -23.94 5.70
CA GLY A 760 21.33 -22.59 5.29
C GLY A 760 22.71 -22.51 4.64
N GLN A 761 23.41 -23.59 4.47
CA GLN A 761 24.75 -23.58 3.87
C GLN A 761 24.67 -23.42 2.35
N PRO A 762 25.28 -22.40 1.75
CA PRO A 762 25.47 -22.31 0.32
C PRO A 762 26.53 -23.34 -0.14
N VAL A 763 26.16 -24.14 -1.11
CA VAL A 763 26.99 -25.24 -1.65
C VAL A 763 26.95 -25.27 -3.18
N LEU A 764 27.95 -25.88 -3.81
CA LEU A 764 27.88 -26.28 -5.21
C LEU A 764 27.36 -27.69 -5.32
N LEU A 765 26.41 -27.90 -6.22
CA LEU A 765 25.97 -29.17 -6.69
C LEU A 765 26.62 -29.43 -8.04
N VAL A 766 27.37 -30.50 -8.17
CA VAL A 766 28.00 -30.94 -9.42
C VAL A 766 27.22 -32.12 -9.98
N VAL A 767 26.70 -31.94 -11.18
CA VAL A 767 25.88 -32.90 -11.92
C VAL A 767 26.68 -33.40 -13.09
N GLY A 768 27.06 -34.70 -13.11
CA GLY A 768 27.82 -35.31 -14.20
C GLY A 768 29.21 -34.70 -14.39
N ASP A 769 29.67 -34.66 -15.63
CA ASP A 769 30.98 -34.09 -16.02
C ASP A 769 30.79 -32.62 -16.45
N TYR A 770 30.99 -31.70 -15.53
CA TYR A 770 30.77 -30.25 -15.76
C TYR A 770 31.69 -29.64 -16.84
N GLU A 771 32.80 -30.30 -17.20
CA GLU A 771 33.64 -29.85 -18.31
C GLU A 771 32.97 -30.02 -19.68
N GLN A 772 31.91 -30.82 -19.74
CA GLN A 772 31.08 -31.09 -20.93
C GLN A 772 29.77 -30.25 -20.95
N PHE A 773 29.65 -29.23 -20.13
CA PHE A 773 28.45 -28.42 -20.09
C PHE A 773 28.17 -27.66 -21.41
N GLU A 774 26.95 -27.80 -21.89
CA GLU A 774 26.46 -27.08 -23.06
C GLU A 774 25.30 -26.13 -22.70
N ALA A 775 25.55 -24.81 -22.71
CA ALA A 775 24.58 -23.80 -22.27
C ALA A 775 23.32 -23.79 -23.16
N ASP A 776 23.49 -23.99 -24.47
CA ASP A 776 22.44 -23.83 -25.49
C ASP A 776 21.79 -25.17 -25.94
N SER A 777 22.07 -26.28 -25.24
CA SER A 777 21.39 -27.53 -25.55
C SER A 777 19.93 -27.50 -25.07
N GLU A 778 18.99 -27.26 -25.99
CA GLU A 778 17.54 -27.35 -25.73
C GLU A 778 17.04 -28.81 -25.79
N ASP A 779 17.84 -29.73 -26.33
CA ASP A 779 17.41 -31.10 -26.62
C ASP A 779 17.94 -32.17 -25.60
N GLU A 780 18.67 -31.73 -24.55
CA GLU A 780 19.13 -32.69 -23.53
C GLU A 780 18.06 -32.90 -22.45
N GLU A 781 17.73 -34.17 -22.19
CA GLU A 781 16.84 -34.51 -21.08
C GLU A 781 17.49 -34.07 -19.74
N PRO A 782 16.74 -33.44 -18.83
CA PRO A 782 17.28 -33.05 -17.53
C PRO A 782 17.67 -34.30 -16.70
N GLU A 783 18.72 -34.14 -15.89
CA GLU A 783 19.10 -35.14 -14.90
C GLU A 783 18.24 -35.02 -13.65
N GLU A 784 17.74 -36.13 -13.14
CA GLU A 784 16.98 -36.20 -11.90
C GLU A 784 17.93 -36.36 -10.70
N ILE A 785 17.93 -35.37 -9.82
CA ILE A 785 18.70 -35.40 -8.57
C ILE A 785 17.75 -35.68 -7.40
N ASN A 786 18.03 -36.73 -6.67
CA ASN A 786 17.27 -37.03 -5.44
C ASN A 786 17.85 -36.23 -4.26
N ILE A 787 17.05 -35.35 -3.69
CA ILE A 787 17.41 -34.58 -2.50
C ILE A 787 16.68 -35.17 -1.29
N THR A 788 17.44 -35.54 -0.27
CA THR A 788 16.91 -36.06 0.99
C THR A 788 17.08 -34.97 2.06
N PRO A 789 15.99 -34.27 2.49
CA PRO A 789 16.04 -33.36 3.61
C PRO A 789 16.41 -34.06 4.92
N LEU A 790 17.31 -33.49 5.71
CA LEU A 790 17.81 -34.07 6.96
C LEU A 790 17.27 -33.30 8.17
N GLY A 791 16.06 -33.61 8.62
CA GLY A 791 15.41 -32.98 9.76
C GLY A 791 14.27 -32.06 9.38
N SER A 792 13.59 -31.55 10.40
CA SER A 792 12.37 -30.71 10.30
C SER A 792 12.58 -29.25 10.74
N SER A 793 13.81 -28.86 11.06
CA SER A 793 14.14 -27.49 11.45
C SER A 793 14.67 -26.69 10.27
N PHE A 794 14.30 -25.41 10.21
CA PHE A 794 14.70 -24.50 9.14
C PHE A 794 15.64 -23.41 9.69
N ALA A 795 16.78 -23.21 9.04
CA ALA A 795 17.61 -22.03 9.28
C ALA A 795 16.85 -20.78 8.80
N LYS A 796 16.70 -19.80 9.68
CA LYS A 796 15.92 -18.58 9.37
C LYS A 796 16.60 -17.68 8.35
N GLU A 797 17.91 -17.78 8.25
CA GLU A 797 18.77 -17.04 7.33
C GLU A 797 19.79 -17.97 6.69
N PRO A 798 20.21 -17.67 5.45
CA PRO A 798 21.36 -18.36 4.85
C PRO A 798 22.62 -18.11 5.68
N LEU A 799 23.51 -19.09 5.71
CA LEU A 799 24.84 -18.94 6.30
C LEU A 799 25.74 -18.17 5.34
N THR A 800 26.66 -17.40 5.92
CA THR A 800 27.77 -16.78 5.19
C THR A 800 29.06 -17.46 5.62
N THR A 801 29.83 -17.95 4.68
CA THR A 801 31.09 -18.66 4.95
C THR A 801 32.16 -18.15 4.00
N GLY A 802 33.16 -17.46 4.52
CA GLY A 802 34.32 -17.00 3.74
C GLY A 802 33.96 -16.06 2.59
N GLY A 803 32.93 -15.22 2.71
CA GLY A 803 32.43 -14.34 1.65
C GLY A 803 31.46 -15.01 0.69
N VAL A 804 31.09 -16.29 0.90
CA VAL A 804 30.01 -16.96 0.16
C VAL A 804 28.71 -16.75 0.89
N HIS A 805 27.74 -16.18 0.19
CA HIS A 805 26.41 -15.88 0.67
C HIS A 805 25.38 -16.78 0.02
N GLY A 806 24.45 -17.31 0.80
CA GLY A 806 23.29 -18.03 0.29
C GLY A 806 22.08 -17.09 0.12
N THR A 807 21.10 -17.50 -0.69
CA THR A 807 19.84 -16.78 -0.90
C THR A 807 18.63 -17.69 -0.69
N TYR A 808 17.60 -17.21 -0.01
CA TYR A 808 16.28 -17.87 0.08
C TYR A 808 15.23 -17.24 -0.82
N ALA A 809 15.46 -15.99 -1.21
CA ALA A 809 14.60 -15.20 -2.08
C ALA A 809 15.47 -14.51 -3.15
N TYR A 810 14.83 -13.85 -4.09
CA TYR A 810 15.54 -12.97 -5.01
C TYR A 810 16.26 -11.89 -4.24
N GLU A 811 17.55 -11.74 -4.51
CA GLU A 811 18.40 -10.71 -3.94
C GLU A 811 19.02 -9.84 -5.02
N TRP A 812 19.15 -8.56 -4.70
CA TRP A 812 19.88 -7.61 -5.50
C TRP A 812 21.34 -7.59 -5.05
N VAL A 813 22.26 -7.93 -5.94
CA VAL A 813 23.68 -7.92 -5.64
C VAL A 813 24.43 -6.84 -6.42
N ASP A 814 25.54 -6.36 -5.84
CA ASP A 814 26.38 -5.35 -6.46
C ASP A 814 27.16 -5.94 -7.65
N GLU A 815 27.50 -5.04 -8.58
CA GLU A 815 28.46 -5.34 -9.64
C GLU A 815 29.77 -5.88 -9.07
N GLY A 816 30.33 -6.92 -9.69
CA GLY A 816 31.54 -7.58 -9.21
C GLY A 816 31.30 -8.73 -8.26
N THR A 817 30.04 -9.20 -8.08
CA THR A 817 29.72 -10.45 -7.40
C THR A 817 30.05 -11.63 -8.31
N VAL A 818 30.67 -12.68 -7.75
CA VAL A 818 30.98 -13.90 -8.48
C VAL A 818 29.84 -14.91 -8.37
N VAL A 819 29.38 -15.39 -9.47
CA VAL A 819 28.27 -16.35 -9.59
C VAL A 819 28.64 -17.51 -10.51
N VAL A 820 27.85 -18.57 -10.46
CA VAL A 820 27.99 -19.68 -11.44
C VAL A 820 27.53 -19.18 -12.81
N GLY A 821 28.38 -19.33 -13.80
CA GLY A 821 28.13 -18.89 -15.18
C GLY A 821 27.32 -19.93 -15.96
N GLY A 822 26.31 -19.48 -16.67
CA GLY A 822 25.44 -20.30 -17.51
C GLY A 822 24.45 -19.45 -18.33
N GLY A 823 24.74 -18.17 -18.48
CA GLY A 823 23.93 -17.21 -19.24
C GLY A 823 23.03 -16.29 -18.42
N LYS A 824 22.54 -16.73 -17.26
CA LYS A 824 21.79 -15.89 -16.31
C LYS A 824 22.22 -16.19 -14.88
N ILE A 825 22.21 -15.16 -14.04
CA ILE A 825 22.52 -15.30 -12.61
C ILE A 825 21.55 -16.31 -11.95
N GLY A 826 22.11 -17.30 -11.24
CA GLY A 826 21.34 -18.38 -10.61
C GLY A 826 20.96 -19.55 -11.54
N GLN A 827 21.45 -19.59 -12.77
CA GLN A 827 21.34 -20.77 -13.64
C GLN A 827 22.55 -21.69 -13.54
N ALA A 828 22.37 -22.92 -14.02
CA ALA A 828 23.45 -23.89 -14.12
C ALA A 828 24.54 -23.43 -15.11
N GLY A 829 25.77 -23.83 -14.83
CA GLY A 829 26.94 -23.53 -15.66
C GLY A 829 28.10 -24.48 -15.38
N ASN A 830 29.25 -24.15 -15.87
CA ASN A 830 30.51 -24.90 -15.61
C ASN A 830 31.64 -24.00 -15.15
N THR A 831 31.39 -22.70 -15.00
CA THR A 831 32.42 -21.73 -14.62
C THR A 831 31.84 -20.71 -13.60
N LEU A 832 32.71 -20.02 -12.91
CA LEU A 832 32.42 -18.88 -12.10
C LEU A 832 32.68 -17.61 -12.92
N VAL A 833 31.72 -16.68 -12.89
CA VAL A 833 31.81 -15.43 -13.65
C VAL A 833 31.45 -14.24 -12.76
N LEU A 834 31.96 -13.05 -13.10
CA LEU A 834 31.55 -11.81 -12.48
C LEU A 834 30.18 -11.39 -13.02
N ALA A 835 29.30 -11.04 -12.12
CA ALA A 835 28.03 -10.41 -12.49
C ALA A 835 28.31 -9.04 -13.11
N GLU A 836 27.96 -8.86 -14.39
CA GLU A 836 28.07 -7.59 -15.10
C GLU A 836 26.92 -6.66 -14.73
N GLY A 837 27.25 -5.39 -14.46
CA GLY A 837 26.25 -4.34 -14.28
C GLY A 837 25.61 -3.96 -15.60
N LYS A 838 24.26 -3.91 -15.69
CA LYS A 838 23.57 -3.28 -16.82
C LYS A 838 23.22 -1.81 -16.50
N GLU A 839 23.46 -0.95 -17.48
CA GLU A 839 23.11 0.47 -17.43
C GLU A 839 21.59 0.76 -17.49
N ASN A 840 20.74 -0.27 -17.61
CA ASN A 840 19.29 -0.12 -17.73
C ASN A 840 18.55 -1.13 -16.87
N THR A 841 17.37 -0.72 -16.45
CA THR A 841 16.39 -1.25 -15.49
C THR A 841 15.95 -2.70 -15.63
N ASP A 842 16.43 -3.47 -16.59
CA ASP A 842 16.23 -4.91 -16.68
C ASP A 842 17.41 -5.63 -15.99
N CYS A 843 17.23 -5.80 -14.72
CA CYS A 843 18.13 -6.29 -13.70
C CYS A 843 18.93 -7.54 -14.08
N THR A 844 20.20 -7.39 -14.36
CA THR A 844 21.17 -8.50 -14.34
C THR A 844 21.88 -8.65 -13.01
N ARG A 845 21.47 -7.90 -12.00
CA ARG A 845 22.00 -7.93 -10.63
C ARG A 845 21.17 -8.78 -9.68
N ASP A 846 20.04 -9.31 -10.14
CA ASP A 846 19.19 -10.17 -9.34
C ASP A 846 19.72 -11.60 -9.31
N ILE A 847 19.95 -12.09 -8.12
CA ILE A 847 20.25 -13.51 -7.88
C ILE A 847 18.95 -14.22 -7.53
N SER A 848 18.74 -15.37 -8.16
CA SER A 848 17.56 -16.20 -7.93
C SER A 848 17.50 -16.70 -6.48
N ALA A 849 16.29 -17.04 -6.03
CA ALA A 849 16.12 -17.75 -4.77
C ALA A 849 16.83 -19.10 -4.77
N ASN A 850 17.20 -19.56 -3.59
CA ASN A 850 17.81 -20.86 -3.33
C ASN A 850 19.14 -21.10 -4.04
N THR A 851 19.92 -20.06 -4.21
CA THR A 851 21.27 -20.11 -4.81
C THR A 851 22.30 -19.48 -3.89
N GLY A 852 23.48 -19.22 -4.38
CA GLY A 852 24.53 -18.52 -3.66
C GLY A 852 25.39 -17.66 -4.58
N TYR A 853 26.19 -16.82 -3.97
CA TYR A 853 27.15 -15.96 -4.66
C TYR A 853 28.36 -15.68 -3.77
N ILE A 854 29.44 -15.22 -4.38
CA ILE A 854 30.67 -14.86 -3.68
C ILE A 854 30.87 -13.34 -3.83
N VAL A 855 31.06 -12.65 -2.72
CA VAL A 855 31.36 -11.21 -2.76
C VAL A 855 32.84 -11.00 -2.97
N TYR A 856 33.21 -10.63 -4.18
CA TYR A 856 34.59 -10.50 -4.64
C TYR A 856 35.45 -9.57 -3.75
N ARG A 857 34.87 -8.48 -3.24
CA ARG A 857 35.63 -7.49 -2.44
C ARG A 857 35.77 -7.83 -0.95
N GLU A 858 35.06 -8.83 -0.47
CA GLU A 858 35.19 -9.32 0.91
C GLU A 858 36.26 -10.38 1.07
N ASN A 859 36.77 -10.90 -0.04
CA ASN A 859 37.91 -11.82 -0.09
C ASN A 859 39.24 -11.08 -0.25
N ILE A 860 40.34 -11.80 -0.14
CA ILE A 860 41.71 -11.40 -0.29
C ILE A 860 42.05 -10.74 -1.65
N LEU A 861 41.18 -10.90 -2.61
CA LEU A 861 41.39 -10.49 -3.99
C LEU A 861 41.12 -9.00 -4.25
N LYS A 862 41.11 -8.17 -3.23
CA LYS A 862 40.80 -6.73 -3.28
C LYS A 862 41.57 -5.93 -4.33
N ASP A 863 42.77 -6.36 -4.72
CA ASP A 863 43.71 -5.62 -5.57
C ASP A 863 44.00 -6.33 -6.90
N ALA A 864 43.44 -7.52 -7.17
CA ALA A 864 43.66 -8.21 -8.43
C ALA A 864 42.63 -7.74 -9.46
N SER A 865 43.10 -7.22 -10.59
CA SER A 865 42.26 -7.08 -11.79
C SER A 865 42.11 -8.45 -12.45
N VAL A 866 41.28 -9.29 -11.87
CA VAL A 866 41.12 -10.66 -12.38
C VAL A 866 40.00 -10.63 -13.40
N GLU A 867 40.29 -10.97 -14.63
CA GLU A 867 39.31 -11.10 -15.71
C GLU A 867 38.65 -12.48 -15.72
N ASP A 868 39.33 -13.53 -15.15
CA ASP A 868 38.82 -14.90 -15.14
C ASP A 868 38.94 -15.51 -13.72
N PHE A 869 37.92 -16.24 -13.30
CA PHE A 869 37.88 -17.01 -12.06
C PHE A 869 37.86 -18.50 -12.36
N ASP A 870 38.83 -19.22 -11.84
CA ASP A 870 38.82 -20.68 -11.91
C ASP A 870 38.18 -21.26 -10.64
N MET A 871 37.37 -22.24 -10.84
CA MET A 871 36.80 -23.10 -9.79
C MET A 871 37.65 -24.33 -9.66
N VAL A 872 38.22 -24.55 -8.48
CA VAL A 872 38.96 -25.76 -8.18
C VAL A 872 38.12 -26.65 -7.29
N ILE A 873 37.62 -27.74 -7.84
CA ILE A 873 36.93 -28.79 -7.09
C ILE A 873 37.96 -29.79 -6.58
N THR A 874 38.09 -29.90 -5.26
CA THR A 874 39.12 -30.75 -4.62
C THR A 874 38.48 -31.70 -3.63
N THR A 875 39.10 -32.88 -3.45
CA THR A 875 38.61 -33.88 -2.49
C THR A 875 39.23 -33.71 -1.09
N ASP A 876 40.38 -33.05 -0.97
CA ASP A 876 41.15 -33.01 0.28
C ASP A 876 41.98 -31.72 0.39
N ARG A 877 41.38 -30.62 0.84
CA ARG A 877 42.17 -29.48 1.29
C ARG A 877 42.07 -29.39 2.82
N PRO A 878 43.18 -29.41 3.57
CA PRO A 878 43.11 -29.27 5.01
C PRO A 878 42.65 -27.87 5.37
N VAL A 879 41.67 -27.77 6.24
CA VAL A 879 41.27 -26.50 6.87
C VAL A 879 42.44 -26.07 7.75
N ILE A 880 43.04 -24.93 7.46
CA ILE A 880 44.07 -24.34 8.31
C ILE A 880 43.33 -23.45 9.36
N VAL A 881 43.33 -23.89 10.59
CA VAL A 881 42.69 -23.12 11.68
C VAL A 881 43.40 -21.76 11.83
N GLY A 882 42.63 -20.67 11.73
CA GLY A 882 43.15 -19.33 11.80
C GLY A 882 43.37 -18.67 10.45
N ASP A 883 43.34 -19.38 9.35
CA ASP A 883 43.35 -18.85 7.97
C ASP A 883 41.94 -18.39 7.64
N THR A 884 41.55 -17.19 8.14
CA THR A 884 40.20 -16.64 8.03
C THR A 884 39.90 -15.98 6.70
N ASN A 885 40.96 -15.72 5.95
CA ASN A 885 40.90 -15.15 4.61
C ASN A 885 41.12 -16.21 3.53
N ASN A 886 41.39 -17.46 3.94
CA ASN A 886 41.59 -18.67 3.10
C ASN A 886 42.70 -18.56 2.05
N ASP A 887 43.76 -17.79 2.33
CA ASP A 887 44.91 -17.67 1.43
C ASP A 887 45.98 -18.75 1.59
N GLY A 888 45.78 -19.66 2.52
CA GLY A 888 46.68 -20.78 2.82
C GLY A 888 47.78 -20.44 3.85
N ASN A 889 47.78 -19.25 4.39
CA ASN A 889 48.68 -18.83 5.48
C ASN A 889 47.82 -18.36 6.67
N VAL A 890 48.44 -18.31 7.84
CA VAL A 890 47.81 -17.64 8.98
C VAL A 890 48.69 -16.44 9.32
N ASP A 891 48.26 -15.27 8.93
CA ASP A 891 49.03 -14.05 9.06
C ASP A 891 48.20 -12.81 9.53
N LEU A 892 48.71 -11.61 9.40
CA LEU A 892 48.04 -10.39 9.86
C LEU A 892 46.76 -10.08 9.03
N ALA A 893 46.68 -10.56 7.79
CA ALA A 893 45.52 -10.34 6.97
C ALA A 893 44.29 -11.10 7.51
N ASP A 894 44.48 -12.27 8.13
CA ASP A 894 43.43 -13.03 8.81
C ASP A 894 42.88 -12.28 10.01
N ALA A 895 43.76 -11.77 10.84
CA ALA A 895 43.40 -10.94 11.96
C ALA A 895 42.64 -9.66 11.52
N GLN A 896 43.01 -9.06 10.37
CA GLN A 896 42.30 -7.92 9.80
C GLN A 896 40.91 -8.29 9.28
N THR A 897 40.72 -9.50 8.76
CA THR A 897 39.44 -10.01 8.31
C THR A 897 38.46 -10.10 9.46
N ILE A 898 38.85 -10.64 10.60
CA ILE A 898 38.06 -10.65 11.84
C ILE A 898 37.68 -9.24 12.28
N LEU A 899 38.64 -8.31 12.31
CA LEU A 899 38.37 -6.91 12.67
C LEU A 899 37.35 -6.25 11.71
N GLY A 900 37.44 -6.60 10.44
CA GLY A 900 36.50 -6.13 9.42
C GLY A 900 35.06 -6.60 9.66
N LEU A 901 34.87 -7.85 10.10
CA LEU A 901 33.57 -8.39 10.48
C LEU A 901 33.06 -7.78 11.79
N MET A 902 33.90 -7.70 12.81
CA MET A 902 33.55 -7.04 14.08
C MET A 902 33.09 -5.59 13.87
N ALA A 903 33.74 -4.86 12.98
CA ALA A 903 33.38 -3.47 12.66
C ALA A 903 32.00 -3.32 12.00
N ARG A 904 31.49 -4.40 11.41
CA ARG A 904 30.18 -4.47 10.73
C ARG A 904 29.13 -5.24 11.54
N ASP A 905 29.49 -5.74 12.72
CA ASP A 905 28.66 -6.62 13.55
C ASP A 905 28.19 -7.86 12.77
N ALA A 906 29.06 -8.43 11.94
CA ALA A 906 28.79 -9.53 11.03
C ALA A 906 29.41 -10.84 11.53
N TYR A 907 28.73 -11.96 11.33
CA TYR A 907 29.19 -13.30 11.66
C TYR A 907 29.64 -14.06 10.41
N ASP A 908 30.80 -14.68 10.49
CA ASP A 908 31.26 -15.67 9.53
C ASP A 908 31.87 -16.85 10.29
N LYS A 909 31.42 -18.06 9.97
CA LYS A 909 31.86 -19.29 10.65
C LYS A 909 33.36 -19.54 10.51
N VAL A 910 33.97 -19.13 9.42
CA VAL A 910 35.43 -19.27 9.22
C VAL A 910 36.23 -18.36 10.15
N CYS A 911 35.63 -17.25 10.51
CA CYS A 911 36.22 -16.24 11.40
C CYS A 911 35.89 -16.49 12.89
N ASP A 912 34.96 -17.39 13.20
CA ASP A 912 34.71 -17.93 14.54
C ASP A 912 35.73 -19.03 14.82
N VAL A 913 36.96 -18.61 15.06
CA VAL A 913 38.12 -19.51 15.15
C VAL A 913 38.12 -20.31 16.43
N ASN A 914 37.48 -19.82 17.48
CA ASN A 914 37.33 -20.48 18.76
C ASN A 914 36.05 -21.33 18.87
N ASN A 915 35.14 -21.28 17.86
CA ASN A 915 33.85 -21.99 17.81
C ASN A 915 32.88 -21.64 18.96
N ASP A 916 32.85 -20.37 19.37
CA ASP A 916 31.93 -19.92 20.43
C ASP A 916 30.61 -19.30 19.89
N THR A 917 30.38 -19.34 18.57
CA THR A 917 29.23 -18.80 17.84
C THR A 917 29.18 -17.26 17.76
N SER A 918 30.30 -16.59 18.01
CA SER A 918 30.45 -15.16 17.79
C SER A 918 31.76 -14.88 17.03
N VAL A 919 31.85 -13.75 16.35
CA VAL A 919 33.11 -13.26 15.78
C VAL A 919 33.51 -12.02 16.54
N ASP A 920 34.45 -12.18 17.45
CA ASP A 920 34.83 -11.11 18.39
C ASP A 920 36.36 -11.03 18.66
N LEU A 921 36.72 -10.30 19.68
CA LEU A 921 38.10 -10.10 20.06
C LEU A 921 38.82 -11.39 20.48
N ALA A 922 38.10 -12.43 20.91
CA ALA A 922 38.66 -13.71 21.28
C ALA A 922 39.18 -14.47 20.06
N ASP A 923 38.46 -14.41 18.92
CA ASP A 923 38.89 -14.98 17.64
C ASP A 923 40.11 -14.27 17.10
N TYR A 924 40.09 -12.93 17.13
CA TYR A 924 41.27 -12.11 16.79
C TYR A 924 42.51 -12.48 17.60
N GLN A 925 42.35 -12.67 18.93
CA GLN A 925 43.43 -13.09 19.82
C GLN A 925 43.87 -14.52 19.54
N THR A 926 42.97 -15.40 19.15
CA THR A 926 43.27 -16.78 18.78
C THR A 926 44.14 -16.81 17.51
N VAL A 927 43.81 -16.04 16.49
CA VAL A 927 44.65 -15.93 15.27
C VAL A 927 46.01 -15.39 15.59
N LEU A 928 46.10 -14.30 16.38
CA LEU A 928 47.42 -13.79 16.83
C LEU A 928 48.19 -14.83 17.64
N GLY A 929 47.53 -15.64 18.44
CA GLY A 929 48.13 -16.74 19.21
C GLY A 929 48.71 -17.82 18.30
N ILE A 930 48.01 -18.16 17.21
CA ILE A 930 48.47 -19.12 16.19
C ILE A 930 49.68 -18.55 15.43
N MET A 931 49.62 -17.31 14.97
CA MET A 931 50.75 -16.60 14.33
C MET A 931 52.01 -16.54 15.23
N ALA A 932 51.84 -16.38 16.55
CA ALA A 932 52.98 -16.33 17.48
C ALA A 932 53.63 -17.70 17.73
N GLN A 933 52.96 -18.79 17.31
CA GLN A 933 53.47 -20.17 17.41
C GLN A 933 54.11 -20.66 16.13
N GLN A 934 53.88 -19.99 15.00
CA GLN A 934 54.60 -20.20 13.74
C GLN A 934 55.94 -19.51 13.74
#